data_0ff1c263f9d5f91889c4a06fdf6fe0c8
#
_entry.id   0ff1c263f9d5f91889c4a06fdf6fe0c8
#
_cell.length_a   1.000
_cell.length_b   1.000
_cell.length_c   1.000
_cell.angle_alpha   90.00
_cell.angle_beta   90.00
_cell.angle_gamma   90.00
#
_symmetry.space_group_name_H-M   'P 1'
#
loop_
_entity.id
_entity.type
_entity.pdbx_description
1 polymer ?
#
loop_
_entity_poly.entity_id
_entity_poly.type
_entity_poly.pdbx_seq_one_letter_code
_entity_poly.pdbx_strand_id
1 'polypeptide(L)'
;MKGEDNMKKHRILKGSCALALAVLLLIPVLSMPAFADGLGLNTDTKPASQYTIDANEQVYALLDFDDERELENAERGLIVAPDSLVIKTDSGKVAWSQDAYAFLDEDAPDTANPSLWRNTQLNHIYGLFEVTDGIYQVRGYDMSNITFIKGETGWIVYDPLMTVECAQAAYELVKENIGDYPIKAVLYSHSHVDHYGGVAALITDEQALNGDVLVIAPEGFEEHAVSENVYAGNAMARRASYQYGTLLEPGVTGALCIGIGMGQSHGTTSYISPNVTITRTGETMVVDGVIMEFQLTPGTEAPAEMNTWFPQKNALWLAENCTGTLHNLYTLRGAEVRDGQAWANFLMETLKLYGKDVEVVFQAHNWPHWDNDNIVEYIVNTAAAYKYINDQTLLYLNQGYTSTEIANMIELPAELARNWYTRQYYGTVAHNAKAVYQKYMGWYDANPIHLGELEPSVRAQKFVEYLGDVNEVLRRAKEDFDKGEYQWVAELTNMLVFADPENKDARYLCADALEQLAYQAESGTWRNAYLCAAQELRFGTNKDDATRASNSSGGSLITHMTPEMIMQYLGIFTDSKKIEDLSFTANIVLPEVSYVLVVKNGVILYEEGSLHDEADTTWTTTRQGLFAIAQNDREGVEKLVTQDGDTTLLEQLLAANTAAEKDMYFNIIEP
;
A
#
# COMPACT_ATOMS: atom_id res chain seq x y z
N MET A 1 24.65 -22.83 71.90
CA MET A 1 25.52 -23.91 71.40
C MET A 1 25.52 -23.77 69.93
N LYS A 2 26.49 -23.10 69.42
CA LYS A 2 27.64 -23.57 68.61
C LYS A 2 27.18 -24.15 67.29
N GLY A 3 27.57 -23.69 66.11
CA GLY A 3 28.70 -22.84 65.69
C GLY A 3 28.53 -22.67 64.20
N GLU A 4 28.76 -21.52 63.70
CA GLU A 4 30.00 -21.12 63.01
C GLU A 4 30.35 -21.98 61.80
N ASP A 5 30.21 -21.31 60.68
CA ASP A 5 31.28 -20.80 59.78
C ASP A 5 31.69 -21.73 58.64
N ASN A 6 31.47 -21.29 57.42
CA ASN A 6 32.63 -21.08 56.54
C ASN A 6 32.22 -20.41 55.19
N MET A 7 32.53 -19.12 55.11
CA MET A 7 32.78 -18.44 53.85
C MET A 7 34.07 -19.01 53.23
N LYS A 8 34.03 -19.39 51.97
CA LYS A 8 35.22 -19.37 51.10
C LYS A 8 34.89 -18.78 49.74
N LYS A 9 35.42 -17.58 49.59
CA LYS A 9 35.69 -16.90 48.31
C LYS A 9 36.46 -17.82 47.36
N HIS A 10 36.04 -17.89 46.11
CA HIS A 10 36.98 -18.14 45.01
C HIS A 10 36.70 -17.17 43.86
N ARG A 11 37.66 -16.37 43.67
CA ARG A 11 38.16 -15.50 42.63
C ARG A 11 37.77 -15.90 41.19
N ILE A 12 37.32 -14.86 40.52
CA ILE A 12 37.53 -14.44 39.12
C ILE A 12 38.63 -15.18 38.38
N LEU A 13 38.29 -15.80 37.27
CA LEU A 13 39.18 -15.97 36.12
C LEU A 13 38.46 -15.49 34.89
N LYS A 14 38.94 -14.37 34.34
CA LYS A 14 38.69 -13.93 32.96
C LYS A 14 39.39 -14.93 32.03
N GLY A 15 38.73 -15.28 30.96
CA GLY A 15 39.33 -16.05 29.87
C GLY A 15 38.31 -16.36 28.79
N SER A 16 38.16 -15.46 27.90
CA SER A 16 38.26 -15.52 26.44
C SER A 16 37.83 -16.82 25.72
N CYS A 17 37.15 -16.59 24.59
CA CYS A 17 36.92 -17.48 23.45
C CYS A 17 35.81 -18.51 23.62
N ALA A 18 34.60 -18.09 23.36
CA ALA A 18 33.61 -18.97 22.77
C ALA A 18 33.90 -19.05 21.27
N LEU A 19 34.77 -19.95 20.86
CA LEU A 19 34.84 -20.45 19.50
C LEU A 19 33.61 -21.33 19.31
N ALA A 20 32.60 -20.78 18.62
CA ALA A 20 31.50 -21.60 18.11
C ALA A 20 32.09 -22.55 17.06
N LEU A 21 32.31 -23.79 17.45
CA LEU A 21 32.60 -24.87 16.52
C LEU A 21 31.32 -25.16 15.74
N ALA A 22 31.18 -24.52 14.57
CA ALA A 22 30.24 -24.98 13.56
C ALA A 22 30.77 -26.38 13.09
N VAL A 23 30.22 -27.43 13.64
CA VAL A 23 30.36 -28.76 13.07
C VAL A 23 29.52 -28.77 11.80
N LEU A 24 30.14 -28.43 10.69
CA LEU A 24 29.63 -28.77 9.37
C LEU A 24 29.65 -30.32 9.29
N LEU A 25 28.52 -30.93 9.60
CA LEU A 25 28.20 -32.26 9.11
C LEU A 25 28.04 -32.15 7.60
N LEU A 26 29.12 -32.36 6.86
CA LEU A 26 29.10 -32.72 5.46
C LEU A 26 28.38 -34.09 5.37
N ILE A 27 27.07 -34.05 5.30
CA ILE A 27 26.28 -35.16 4.75
C ILE A 27 26.54 -35.05 3.24
N PRO A 28 27.06 -36.12 2.59
CA PRO A 28 27.14 -36.12 1.15
C PRO A 28 25.70 -36.00 0.64
N VAL A 29 25.38 -34.89 0.01
CA VAL A 29 24.16 -34.76 -0.81
C VAL A 29 24.36 -35.77 -1.94
N LEU A 30 23.88 -36.98 -1.76
CA LEU A 30 23.55 -37.85 -2.86
C LEU A 30 22.48 -37.12 -3.65
N SER A 31 22.87 -36.55 -4.78
CA SER A 31 21.93 -36.06 -5.79
C SER A 31 21.06 -37.23 -6.21
N MET A 32 19.91 -37.38 -5.55
CA MET A 32 18.85 -38.27 -6.02
C MET A 32 18.35 -37.73 -7.34
N PRO A 33 18.12 -38.58 -8.35
CA PRO A 33 17.52 -38.13 -9.59
C PRO A 33 16.14 -37.49 -9.29
N ALA A 34 15.87 -36.33 -9.88
CA ALA A 34 14.63 -35.64 -9.73
C ALA A 34 13.44 -36.57 -10.07
N PHE A 35 12.55 -36.73 -9.10
CA PHE A 35 11.24 -37.39 -9.29
C PHE A 35 10.30 -36.51 -10.13
N ALA A 36 10.75 -35.32 -10.59
CA ALA A 36 10.00 -34.31 -11.33
C ALA A 36 9.28 -34.84 -12.59
N ASP A 37 9.84 -35.86 -13.25
CA ASP A 37 9.26 -36.42 -14.48
C ASP A 37 7.92 -37.15 -14.28
N GLY A 38 7.55 -37.49 -13.04
CA GLY A 38 6.32 -38.25 -12.72
C GLY A 38 5.12 -37.39 -12.29
N LEU A 39 5.34 -36.18 -11.76
CA LEU A 39 4.28 -35.32 -11.22
C LEU A 39 3.86 -34.18 -12.16
N GLY A 40 4.54 -34.00 -13.29
CA GLY A 40 4.25 -32.91 -14.26
C GLY A 40 4.57 -31.50 -13.72
N LEU A 41 5.41 -31.40 -12.68
CA LEU A 41 5.81 -30.14 -12.04
C LEU A 41 6.94 -29.48 -12.85
N ASN A 42 6.74 -28.22 -13.20
CA ASN A 42 7.69 -27.43 -14.00
C ASN A 42 7.46 -25.94 -13.78
N THR A 43 8.17 -25.10 -14.51
CA THR A 43 8.07 -23.63 -14.46
C THR A 43 6.92 -23.05 -15.30
N ASP A 44 6.17 -23.87 -16.04
CA ASP A 44 5.12 -23.38 -16.91
C ASP A 44 3.88 -23.00 -16.09
N THR A 45 3.25 -21.88 -16.46
CA THR A 45 1.93 -21.48 -15.97
C THR A 45 0.90 -22.55 -16.30
N LYS A 46 0.07 -22.92 -15.35
CA LYS A 46 -0.93 -23.97 -15.52
C LYS A 46 -2.26 -23.39 -16.04
N PRO A 47 -3.00 -24.13 -16.85
CA PRO A 47 -4.39 -23.77 -17.18
C PRO A 47 -5.27 -23.87 -15.93
N ALA A 48 -6.44 -23.25 -16.00
CA ALA A 48 -7.47 -23.45 -14.99
C ALA A 48 -7.86 -24.94 -14.93
N SER A 49 -7.94 -25.48 -13.71
CA SER A 49 -8.47 -26.82 -13.48
C SER A 49 -9.99 -26.83 -13.60
N GLN A 50 -10.59 -28.03 -13.68
CA GLN A 50 -12.04 -28.13 -13.70
C GLN A 50 -12.69 -27.54 -12.43
N TYR A 51 -12.08 -27.68 -11.28
CA TYR A 51 -12.57 -27.06 -10.03
C TYR A 51 -12.55 -25.55 -10.06
N THR A 52 -11.53 -24.96 -10.68
CA THR A 52 -11.45 -23.51 -10.89
C THR A 52 -12.51 -23.03 -11.90
N ILE A 53 -12.70 -23.75 -13.00
CA ILE A 53 -13.75 -23.48 -13.98
C ILE A 53 -15.13 -23.54 -13.32
N ASP A 54 -15.41 -24.62 -12.60
CA ASP A 54 -16.70 -24.80 -11.91
C ASP A 54 -16.94 -23.70 -10.86
N ALA A 55 -15.92 -23.25 -10.15
CA ALA A 55 -16.01 -22.15 -9.18
C ALA A 55 -16.32 -20.80 -9.88
N ASN A 56 -15.66 -20.51 -11.00
CA ASN A 56 -15.89 -19.31 -11.78
C ASN A 56 -17.28 -19.33 -12.47
N GLU A 57 -17.75 -20.49 -12.96
CA GLU A 57 -19.09 -20.64 -13.49
C GLU A 57 -20.19 -20.34 -12.48
N GLN A 58 -19.98 -20.65 -11.20
CA GLN A 58 -20.96 -20.36 -10.14
C GLN A 58 -21.16 -18.84 -9.94
N VAL A 59 -20.19 -17.99 -10.27
CA VAL A 59 -20.30 -16.54 -10.16
C VAL A 59 -21.39 -15.99 -11.07
N TYR A 60 -21.56 -16.55 -12.26
CA TYR A 60 -22.65 -16.16 -13.19
C TYR A 60 -24.05 -16.48 -12.66
N ALA A 61 -24.17 -17.48 -11.78
CA ALA A 61 -25.44 -17.81 -11.13
C ALA A 61 -25.77 -16.90 -9.94
N LEU A 62 -24.77 -16.21 -9.37
CA LEU A 62 -24.92 -15.37 -8.19
C LEU A 62 -25.16 -13.89 -8.53
N LEU A 63 -24.64 -13.40 -9.66
CA LEU A 63 -24.63 -12.00 -10.04
C LEU A 63 -25.45 -11.78 -11.32
N ASP A 64 -26.04 -10.61 -11.42
CA ASP A 64 -26.81 -10.17 -12.58
C ASP A 64 -25.89 -9.48 -13.60
N PHE A 65 -25.32 -10.26 -14.53
CA PHE A 65 -24.46 -9.74 -15.59
C PHE A 65 -25.19 -8.94 -16.66
N ASP A 66 -26.53 -9.00 -16.69
CA ASP A 66 -27.38 -8.20 -17.58
C ASP A 66 -27.64 -6.78 -16.99
N ASP A 67 -27.20 -6.49 -15.76
CA ASP A 67 -27.26 -5.16 -15.18
C ASP A 67 -26.20 -4.24 -15.78
N GLU A 68 -26.63 -3.30 -16.61
CA GLU A 68 -25.76 -2.35 -17.33
C GLU A 68 -25.53 -1.02 -16.60
N ARG A 69 -26.13 -0.79 -15.41
CA ARG A 69 -26.06 0.51 -14.70
C ARG A 69 -24.65 1.01 -14.48
N GLU A 70 -23.72 0.12 -14.07
CA GLU A 70 -22.32 0.51 -13.87
C GLU A 70 -21.58 0.75 -15.20
N LEU A 71 -21.96 0.07 -16.27
CA LEU A 71 -21.43 0.33 -17.62
C LEU A 71 -21.92 1.71 -18.11
N GLU A 72 -23.21 2.00 -17.98
CA GLU A 72 -23.78 3.31 -18.32
C GLU A 72 -23.09 4.43 -17.55
N ASN A 73 -22.84 4.24 -16.24
CA ASN A 73 -22.10 5.19 -15.41
C ASN A 73 -20.64 5.34 -15.85
N ALA A 74 -19.97 4.26 -16.20
CA ALA A 74 -18.58 4.27 -16.65
C ALA A 74 -18.41 4.97 -18.02
N GLU A 75 -19.37 4.89 -18.90
CA GLU A 75 -19.34 5.54 -20.22
C GLU A 75 -19.87 6.97 -20.21
N ARG A 76 -20.69 7.34 -19.20
CA ARG A 76 -21.39 8.62 -19.16
C ARG A 76 -20.43 9.80 -19.17
N GLY A 77 -20.70 10.76 -20.04
CA GLY A 77 -19.96 12.01 -20.17
C GLY A 77 -18.66 11.91 -20.96
N LEU A 78 -18.36 10.79 -21.64
CA LEU A 78 -17.17 10.66 -22.47
C LEU A 78 -17.14 11.74 -23.56
N ILE A 79 -16.09 12.58 -23.53
CA ILE A 79 -15.81 13.62 -24.52
C ILE A 79 -14.88 13.08 -25.60
N VAL A 80 -13.77 12.46 -25.16
CA VAL A 80 -12.75 11.91 -26.04
C VAL A 80 -11.95 10.81 -25.34
N ALA A 81 -11.68 9.74 -26.10
CA ALA A 81 -10.68 8.74 -25.76
C ALA A 81 -9.70 8.62 -26.93
N PRO A 82 -8.38 8.58 -26.70
CA PRO A 82 -7.43 8.30 -27.78
C PRO A 82 -7.54 6.83 -28.21
N ASP A 83 -7.28 6.58 -29.50
CA ASP A 83 -7.27 5.20 -30.07
C ASP A 83 -6.17 4.31 -29.47
N SER A 84 -5.14 4.90 -28.86
CA SER A 84 -4.00 4.24 -28.22
C SER A 84 -3.49 5.12 -27.09
N LEU A 85 -3.26 4.53 -25.94
CA LEU A 85 -2.73 5.22 -24.76
C LEU A 85 -1.49 4.50 -24.23
N VAL A 86 -0.32 5.01 -24.61
CA VAL A 86 0.99 4.60 -24.09
C VAL A 86 1.79 5.83 -23.67
N ILE A 87 1.89 6.04 -22.37
CA ILE A 87 2.63 7.15 -21.76
C ILE A 87 4.06 6.68 -21.46
N LYS A 88 5.06 7.51 -21.79
CA LYS A 88 6.47 7.18 -21.62
C LYS A 88 7.19 8.24 -20.80
N THR A 89 8.18 7.79 -20.03
CA THR A 89 9.14 8.65 -19.36
C THR A 89 10.09 9.31 -20.37
N ASP A 90 10.84 10.32 -19.96
CA ASP A 90 11.89 10.96 -20.77
C ASP A 90 12.96 9.97 -21.24
N SER A 91 13.18 8.90 -20.49
CA SER A 91 14.13 7.83 -20.87
C SER A 91 13.55 6.88 -21.94
N GLY A 92 12.30 7.06 -22.35
CA GLY A 92 11.58 6.23 -23.31
C GLY A 92 10.99 4.94 -22.74
N LYS A 93 11.08 4.70 -21.43
CA LYS A 93 10.39 3.57 -20.76
C LYS A 93 8.90 3.85 -20.70
N VAL A 94 8.10 2.79 -20.76
CA VAL A 94 6.65 2.88 -20.58
C VAL A 94 6.37 3.21 -19.10
N ALA A 95 5.70 4.33 -18.86
CA ALA A 95 5.17 4.72 -17.55
C ALA A 95 3.77 4.15 -17.34
N TRP A 96 2.94 4.14 -18.39
CA TRP A 96 1.57 3.65 -18.36
C TRP A 96 1.13 3.18 -19.75
N SER A 97 0.25 2.16 -19.81
CA SER A 97 -0.30 1.69 -21.08
C SER A 97 -1.67 1.05 -20.90
N GLN A 98 -2.68 1.59 -21.57
CA GLN A 98 -3.98 0.91 -21.74
C GLN A 98 -3.92 -0.10 -22.88
N ASP A 99 -3.06 0.09 -23.87
CA ASP A 99 -2.89 -0.84 -24.99
C ASP A 99 -2.43 -2.25 -24.54
N ALA A 100 -1.78 -2.33 -23.38
CA ALA A 100 -1.38 -3.61 -22.79
C ALA A 100 -2.58 -4.51 -22.41
N TYR A 101 -3.79 -3.95 -22.33
CA TYR A 101 -5.01 -4.62 -21.94
C TYR A 101 -5.97 -4.90 -23.12
N ALA A 102 -5.49 -4.85 -24.37
CA ALA A 102 -6.29 -5.12 -25.55
C ALA A 102 -6.95 -6.52 -25.57
N PHE A 103 -6.51 -7.45 -24.74
CA PHE A 103 -7.11 -8.76 -24.56
C PHE A 103 -8.50 -8.73 -23.89
N LEU A 104 -8.92 -7.59 -23.32
CA LEU A 104 -10.22 -7.42 -22.64
C LEU A 104 -11.43 -7.33 -23.61
N ASP A 105 -11.19 -7.22 -24.89
CA ASP A 105 -12.25 -7.28 -25.92
C ASP A 105 -12.89 -8.69 -26.02
N GLU A 106 -12.28 -9.70 -25.41
CA GLU A 106 -12.76 -11.09 -25.40
C GLU A 106 -13.62 -11.38 -24.16
N ASP A 107 -14.36 -12.50 -24.19
CA ASP A 107 -15.08 -13.01 -23.03
C ASP A 107 -14.14 -13.41 -21.89
N ALA A 108 -14.67 -13.48 -20.66
CA ALA A 108 -13.89 -13.88 -19.50
C ALA A 108 -13.30 -15.29 -19.67
N PRO A 109 -11.97 -15.46 -19.56
CA PRO A 109 -11.33 -16.77 -19.69
C PRO A 109 -11.50 -17.60 -18.40
N ASP A 110 -11.33 -18.91 -18.51
CA ASP A 110 -11.37 -19.83 -17.37
C ASP A 110 -10.37 -19.46 -16.25
N THR A 111 -9.32 -18.71 -16.59
CA THR A 111 -8.25 -18.25 -15.70
C THR A 111 -8.54 -16.92 -15.00
N ALA A 112 -9.77 -16.43 -15.08
CA ALA A 112 -10.18 -15.19 -14.42
C ALA A 112 -11.58 -15.33 -13.81
N ASN A 113 -11.75 -14.83 -12.59
CA ASN A 113 -13.08 -14.69 -12.01
C ASN A 113 -13.92 -13.73 -12.88
N PRO A 114 -15.11 -14.13 -13.35
CA PRO A 114 -15.89 -13.31 -14.31
C PRO A 114 -16.35 -11.97 -13.73
N SER A 115 -16.58 -11.88 -12.42
CA SER A 115 -16.88 -10.61 -11.76
C SER A 115 -15.70 -9.64 -11.81
N LEU A 116 -14.47 -10.12 -11.53
CA LEU A 116 -13.24 -9.32 -11.67
C LEU A 116 -12.98 -8.93 -13.12
N TRP A 117 -13.24 -9.85 -14.07
CA TRP A 117 -13.09 -9.57 -15.50
C TRP A 117 -13.99 -8.41 -15.94
N ARG A 118 -15.27 -8.44 -15.57
CA ARG A 118 -16.22 -7.35 -15.83
C ARG A 118 -15.73 -6.03 -15.20
N ASN A 119 -15.28 -6.06 -13.96
CA ASN A 119 -14.73 -4.86 -13.33
C ASN A 119 -13.48 -4.34 -14.05
N THR A 120 -12.64 -5.25 -14.59
CA THR A 120 -11.46 -4.87 -15.39
C THR A 120 -11.89 -4.19 -16.70
N GLN A 121 -12.90 -4.71 -17.39
CA GLN A 121 -13.45 -4.09 -18.60
C GLN A 121 -13.98 -2.68 -18.31
N LEU A 122 -14.69 -2.48 -17.20
CA LEU A 122 -15.19 -1.16 -16.81
C LEU A 122 -14.06 -0.17 -16.45
N ASN A 123 -13.03 -0.62 -15.77
CA ASN A 123 -11.85 0.21 -15.48
C ASN A 123 -10.98 0.49 -16.72
N HIS A 124 -11.15 -0.28 -17.79
CA HIS A 124 -10.49 -0.05 -19.07
C HIS A 124 -11.20 1.01 -19.94
N ILE A 125 -12.36 1.52 -19.53
CA ILE A 125 -13.03 2.67 -20.16
C ILE A 125 -12.29 3.94 -19.73
N TYR A 126 -11.46 4.48 -20.62
CA TYR A 126 -10.54 5.58 -20.32
C TYR A 126 -10.76 6.80 -21.24
N GLY A 127 -10.28 7.96 -20.81
CA GLY A 127 -10.36 9.20 -21.57
C GLY A 127 -10.72 10.41 -20.72
N LEU A 128 -11.20 11.47 -21.39
CA LEU A 128 -11.71 12.69 -20.79
C LEU A 128 -13.24 12.65 -20.74
N PHE A 129 -13.79 12.87 -19.56
CA PHE A 129 -15.23 12.83 -19.29
C PHE A 129 -15.72 14.11 -18.67
N GLU A 130 -16.92 14.55 -19.03
CA GLU A 130 -17.65 15.59 -18.29
C GLU A 130 -18.50 14.95 -17.20
N VAL A 131 -18.21 15.23 -15.95
CA VAL A 131 -18.98 14.75 -14.79
C VAL A 131 -20.28 15.55 -14.66
N THR A 132 -20.16 16.86 -14.68
CA THR A 132 -21.25 17.85 -14.76
C THR A 132 -20.66 19.15 -15.30
N ASP A 133 -21.50 20.15 -15.62
CA ASP A 133 -21.07 21.44 -16.20
C ASP A 133 -19.86 22.03 -15.47
N GLY A 134 -18.71 22.09 -16.16
CA GLY A 134 -17.44 22.62 -15.69
C GLY A 134 -16.69 21.73 -14.70
N ILE A 135 -17.03 20.46 -14.53
CA ILE A 135 -16.26 19.44 -13.82
C ILE A 135 -15.89 18.34 -14.80
N TYR A 136 -14.61 18.13 -15.00
CA TYR A 136 -14.06 17.16 -15.95
C TYR A 136 -13.13 16.18 -15.25
N GLN A 137 -13.21 14.92 -15.61
CA GLN A 137 -12.33 13.85 -15.11
C GLN A 137 -11.55 13.21 -16.25
N VAL A 138 -10.24 13.00 -16.05
CA VAL A 138 -9.46 12.10 -16.89
C VAL A 138 -9.31 10.79 -16.13
N ARG A 139 -9.83 9.72 -16.71
CA ARG A 139 -9.87 8.36 -16.12
C ARG A 139 -9.01 7.40 -16.94
N GLY A 140 -8.40 6.40 -16.28
CA GLY A 140 -7.60 5.37 -16.91
C GLY A 140 -6.21 5.81 -17.37
N TYR A 141 -5.73 6.98 -16.96
CA TYR A 141 -4.37 7.46 -17.21
C TYR A 141 -3.39 7.06 -16.11
N ASP A 142 -3.92 6.54 -15.01
CA ASP A 142 -3.22 5.93 -13.86
C ASP A 142 -4.23 5.05 -13.10
N MET A 143 -3.89 4.58 -11.91
CA MET A 143 -4.83 3.88 -11.03
C MET A 143 -5.92 4.80 -10.47
N SER A 144 -5.60 6.08 -10.22
CA SER A 144 -6.53 7.09 -9.77
C SER A 144 -7.03 7.99 -10.91
N ASN A 145 -8.02 8.82 -10.63
CA ASN A 145 -8.59 9.80 -11.55
C ASN A 145 -8.09 11.20 -11.19
N ILE A 146 -7.72 12.00 -12.18
CA ILE A 146 -7.48 13.42 -12.00
C ILE A 146 -8.71 14.23 -12.41
N THR A 147 -9.13 15.19 -11.57
CA THR A 147 -10.32 16.00 -11.82
C THR A 147 -9.97 17.47 -11.98
N PHE A 148 -10.50 18.07 -13.02
CA PHE A 148 -10.35 19.49 -13.35
C PHE A 148 -11.69 20.21 -13.17
N ILE A 149 -11.73 21.22 -12.30
CA ILE A 149 -12.91 22.05 -12.06
C ILE A 149 -12.63 23.43 -12.62
N LYS A 150 -13.50 23.88 -13.51
CA LYS A 150 -13.36 25.19 -14.16
C LYS A 150 -13.83 26.29 -13.22
N GLY A 151 -12.91 27.18 -12.86
CA GLY A 151 -13.21 28.46 -12.23
C GLY A 151 -13.50 29.57 -13.25
N GLU A 152 -13.54 30.80 -12.78
CA GLU A 152 -13.77 31.97 -13.64
C GLU A 152 -12.61 32.23 -14.61
N THR A 153 -11.36 31.98 -14.17
CA THR A 153 -10.16 32.36 -14.93
C THR A 153 -9.14 31.22 -15.05
N GLY A 154 -9.34 30.08 -14.35
CA GLY A 154 -8.37 28.98 -14.30
C GLY A 154 -8.95 27.65 -13.87
N TRP A 155 -8.08 26.71 -13.62
CA TRP A 155 -8.39 25.37 -13.15
C TRP A 155 -8.17 25.21 -11.65
N ILE A 156 -9.06 24.47 -11.00
CA ILE A 156 -8.87 23.85 -9.69
C ILE A 156 -8.72 22.35 -9.96
N VAL A 157 -7.62 21.75 -9.54
CA VAL A 157 -7.31 20.34 -9.85
C VAL A 157 -7.36 19.50 -8.59
N TYR A 158 -8.07 18.36 -8.62
CA TYR A 158 -8.09 17.34 -7.58
C TYR A 158 -7.24 16.15 -7.98
N ASP A 159 -6.42 15.71 -7.04
CA ASP A 159 -5.67 14.45 -7.05
C ASP A 159 -4.87 14.23 -8.34
N PRO A 160 -3.68 14.86 -8.47
CA PRO A 160 -2.91 14.89 -9.70
C PRO A 160 -2.17 13.57 -10.02
N LEU A 161 -2.81 12.42 -9.82
CA LEU A 161 -2.31 11.08 -10.14
C LEU A 161 -1.01 10.70 -9.39
N MET A 162 -0.47 9.52 -9.68
CA MET A 162 0.73 9.00 -9.03
C MET A 162 2.02 9.53 -9.66
N THR A 163 2.05 9.74 -11.00
CA THR A 163 3.28 10.10 -11.71
C THR A 163 3.12 11.37 -12.53
N VAL A 164 4.24 12.10 -12.64
CA VAL A 164 4.33 13.36 -13.41
C VAL A 164 3.97 13.14 -14.86
N GLU A 165 4.44 12.05 -15.45
CA GLU A 165 4.19 11.72 -16.86
C GLU A 165 2.70 11.48 -17.13
N CYS A 166 2.01 10.79 -16.23
CA CYS A 166 0.58 10.52 -16.35
C CYS A 166 -0.25 11.79 -16.12
N ALA A 167 0.09 12.58 -15.12
CA ALA A 167 -0.57 13.86 -14.85
C ALA A 167 -0.37 14.87 -15.99
N GLN A 168 0.83 14.91 -16.59
CA GLN A 168 1.12 15.73 -17.75
C GLN A 168 0.27 15.34 -18.96
N ALA A 169 0.20 14.02 -19.25
CA ALA A 169 -0.59 13.51 -20.37
C ALA A 169 -2.09 13.82 -20.18
N ALA A 170 -2.61 13.67 -18.96
CA ALA A 170 -3.99 13.98 -18.62
C ALA A 170 -4.27 15.49 -18.76
N TYR A 171 -3.35 16.34 -18.30
CA TYR A 171 -3.50 17.80 -18.42
C TYR A 171 -3.47 18.27 -19.87
N GLU A 172 -2.56 17.71 -20.70
CA GLU A 172 -2.55 18.01 -22.14
C GLU A 172 -3.88 17.62 -22.81
N LEU A 173 -4.46 16.46 -22.47
CA LEU A 173 -5.76 16.05 -23.01
C LEU A 173 -6.86 17.09 -22.68
N VAL A 174 -6.87 17.62 -21.45
CA VAL A 174 -7.82 18.66 -21.02
C VAL A 174 -7.56 19.97 -21.76
N LYS A 175 -6.30 20.40 -21.91
CA LYS A 175 -5.95 21.61 -22.64
C LYS A 175 -6.39 21.57 -24.10
N GLU A 176 -6.18 20.44 -24.75
CA GLU A 176 -6.52 20.26 -26.17
C GLU A 176 -8.04 20.27 -26.42
N ASN A 177 -8.85 19.73 -25.51
CA ASN A 177 -10.27 19.51 -25.74
C ASN A 177 -11.20 20.52 -25.03
N ILE A 178 -10.77 21.08 -23.90
CA ILE A 178 -11.58 22.03 -23.11
C ILE A 178 -10.96 23.43 -23.12
N GLY A 179 -9.66 23.54 -22.88
CA GLY A 179 -8.93 24.80 -22.96
C GLY A 179 -7.73 24.91 -22.05
N ASP A 180 -6.79 25.75 -22.47
CA ASP A 180 -5.55 26.04 -21.77
C ASP A 180 -5.76 27.20 -20.78
N TYR A 181 -6.00 26.87 -19.51
CA TYR A 181 -6.20 27.84 -18.43
C TYR A 181 -5.17 27.62 -17.33
N PRO A 182 -4.73 28.67 -16.61
CA PRO A 182 -3.77 28.55 -15.53
C PRO A 182 -4.35 27.75 -14.35
N ILE A 183 -3.50 27.02 -13.63
CA ILE A 183 -3.88 26.36 -12.38
C ILE A 183 -3.99 27.41 -11.27
N LYS A 184 -5.10 27.40 -10.53
CA LYS A 184 -5.38 28.28 -9.39
C LYS A 184 -5.23 27.59 -8.06
N ALA A 185 -5.59 26.31 -8.03
CA ALA A 185 -5.40 25.47 -6.85
C ALA A 185 -5.19 24.01 -7.26
N VAL A 186 -4.46 23.28 -6.42
CA VAL A 186 -4.40 21.83 -6.41
C VAL A 186 -4.90 21.35 -5.05
N LEU A 187 -5.76 20.34 -5.03
CA LEU A 187 -6.26 19.73 -3.81
C LEU A 187 -5.81 18.28 -3.74
N TYR A 188 -5.34 17.88 -2.58
CA TYR A 188 -5.07 16.48 -2.24
C TYR A 188 -6.21 16.00 -1.34
N SER A 189 -6.94 14.99 -1.77
CA SER A 189 -8.05 14.42 -0.99
C SER A 189 -7.55 13.72 0.27
N HIS A 190 -6.41 13.02 0.18
CA HIS A 190 -5.79 12.28 1.27
C HIS A 190 -4.31 11.97 1.00
N SER A 191 -3.63 11.31 1.95
CA SER A 191 -2.18 11.21 2.03
C SER A 191 -1.52 10.11 1.19
N HIS A 192 -2.25 9.40 0.31
CA HIS A 192 -1.66 8.40 -0.56
C HIS A 192 -1.04 9.00 -1.83
N VAL A 193 0.04 8.38 -2.32
CA VAL A 193 0.90 8.93 -3.38
C VAL A 193 0.19 9.09 -4.72
N ASP A 194 -0.79 8.28 -5.03
CA ASP A 194 -1.56 8.34 -6.28
C ASP A 194 -2.54 9.53 -6.34
N HIS A 195 -2.62 10.33 -5.27
CA HIS A 195 -3.41 11.56 -5.19
C HIS A 195 -2.58 12.83 -5.16
N TYR A 196 -1.23 12.73 -5.12
CA TYR A 196 -0.36 13.91 -5.16
C TYR A 196 0.89 13.75 -6.02
N GLY A 197 1.28 12.51 -6.35
CA GLY A 197 2.59 12.19 -6.93
C GLY A 197 2.90 12.84 -8.27
N GLY A 198 1.88 13.21 -9.05
CA GLY A 198 2.04 13.89 -10.34
C GLY A 198 2.02 15.42 -10.29
N VAL A 199 1.98 16.04 -9.10
CA VAL A 199 1.74 17.48 -8.93
C VAL A 199 2.73 18.37 -9.67
N ALA A 200 3.98 17.97 -9.83
CA ALA A 200 4.99 18.77 -10.56
C ALA A 200 4.73 18.89 -12.07
N ALA A 201 3.79 18.10 -12.63
CA ALA A 201 3.29 18.32 -13.99
C ALA A 201 2.40 19.56 -14.11
N LEU A 202 1.83 20.03 -13.02
CA LEU A 202 0.82 21.09 -12.99
C LEU A 202 1.37 22.41 -12.48
N ILE A 203 2.19 22.37 -11.42
CA ILE A 203 2.71 23.55 -10.71
C ILE A 203 4.15 23.32 -10.26
N THR A 204 4.80 24.39 -9.82
CA THR A 204 6.14 24.38 -9.24
C THR A 204 6.09 24.68 -7.75
N ASP A 205 7.13 24.26 -7.00
CA ASP A 205 7.32 24.64 -5.59
C ASP A 205 7.30 26.16 -5.39
N GLU A 206 7.92 26.91 -6.30
CA GLU A 206 7.97 28.38 -6.22
C GLU A 206 6.58 29.00 -6.28
N GLN A 207 5.69 28.48 -7.14
CA GLN A 207 4.29 28.97 -7.24
C GLN A 207 3.51 28.71 -5.94
N ALA A 208 3.72 27.54 -5.31
CA ALA A 208 3.09 27.22 -4.03
C ALA A 208 3.67 28.08 -2.88
N LEU A 209 4.99 28.20 -2.78
CA LEU A 209 5.66 29.00 -1.75
C LEU A 209 5.32 30.50 -1.82
N ASN A 210 5.17 31.06 -3.03
CA ASN A 210 4.77 32.45 -3.21
C ASN A 210 3.27 32.68 -3.01
N GLY A 211 2.46 31.64 -2.90
CA GLY A 211 1.00 31.71 -2.82
C GLY A 211 0.33 32.05 -4.17
N ASP A 212 1.04 31.89 -5.28
CA ASP A 212 0.50 32.09 -6.63
C ASP A 212 -0.53 31.00 -6.97
N VAL A 213 -0.33 29.79 -6.41
CA VAL A 213 -1.24 28.62 -6.49
C VAL A 213 -1.48 28.07 -5.09
N LEU A 214 -2.73 27.81 -4.76
CA LEU A 214 -3.10 27.17 -3.50
C LEU A 214 -2.90 25.66 -3.60
N VAL A 215 -2.22 25.06 -2.61
CA VAL A 215 -2.14 23.61 -2.43
C VAL A 215 -2.87 23.28 -1.14
N ILE A 216 -4.03 22.64 -1.26
CA ILE A 216 -5.00 22.46 -0.18
C ILE A 216 -5.04 20.98 0.20
N ALA A 217 -4.93 20.67 1.50
CA ALA A 217 -5.00 19.31 2.01
C ALA A 217 -5.69 19.25 3.38
N PRO A 218 -6.18 18.08 3.82
CA PRO A 218 -6.70 17.90 5.18
C PRO A 218 -5.61 17.95 6.22
N GLU A 219 -5.98 18.29 7.46
CA GLU A 219 -5.08 18.28 8.62
C GLU A 219 -4.43 16.89 8.80
N GLY A 220 -3.12 16.86 9.11
CA GLY A 220 -2.33 15.62 9.25
C GLY A 220 -1.81 15.03 7.94
N PHE A 221 -2.16 15.59 6.79
CA PHE A 221 -1.77 15.05 5.47
C PHE A 221 -0.27 14.76 5.37
N GLU A 222 0.58 15.74 5.65
CA GLU A 222 2.03 15.65 5.47
C GLU A 222 2.67 14.60 6.41
N GLU A 223 2.23 14.56 7.68
CA GLU A 223 2.70 13.60 8.66
C GLU A 223 2.40 12.16 8.21
N HIS A 224 1.17 11.90 7.77
CA HIS A 224 0.76 10.56 7.33
C HIS A 224 1.39 10.16 6.00
N ALA A 225 1.54 11.08 5.05
CA ALA A 225 2.27 10.82 3.81
C ALA A 225 3.73 10.40 4.08
N VAL A 226 4.42 11.08 5.01
CA VAL A 226 5.79 10.74 5.41
C VAL A 226 5.84 9.40 6.14
N SER A 227 4.98 9.16 7.13
CA SER A 227 5.04 7.93 7.93
C SER A 227 4.85 6.68 7.10
N GLU A 228 3.93 6.69 6.14
CA GLU A 228 3.69 5.56 5.25
C GLU A 228 4.81 5.36 4.22
N ASN A 229 5.22 6.43 3.53
CA ASN A 229 6.08 6.30 2.36
C ASN A 229 7.58 6.38 2.67
N VAL A 230 7.97 6.80 3.88
CA VAL A 230 9.37 7.01 4.26
C VAL A 230 9.80 6.05 5.36
N TYR A 231 9.13 6.06 6.53
CA TYR A 231 9.60 5.30 7.70
C TYR A 231 9.58 3.78 7.48
N ALA A 232 8.51 3.25 6.87
CA ALA A 232 8.38 1.86 6.48
C ALA A 232 8.48 1.66 4.94
N GLY A 233 8.90 2.69 4.22
CA GLY A 233 8.78 2.80 2.75
C GLY A 233 9.34 1.61 1.98
N ASN A 234 10.51 1.09 2.36
CA ASN A 234 11.09 -0.08 1.71
C ASN A 234 10.19 -1.33 1.86
N ALA A 235 9.72 -1.60 3.08
CA ALA A 235 8.86 -2.75 3.32
C ALA A 235 7.50 -2.60 2.61
N MET A 236 6.91 -1.40 2.67
CA MET A 236 5.64 -1.12 2.00
C MET A 236 5.76 -1.24 0.48
N ALA A 237 6.79 -0.66 -0.13
CA ALA A 237 7.00 -0.71 -1.57
C ALA A 237 7.23 -2.15 -2.07
N ARG A 238 8.04 -2.95 -1.36
CA ARG A 238 8.23 -4.36 -1.70
C ARG A 238 6.93 -5.17 -1.59
N ARG A 239 6.11 -4.94 -0.57
CA ARG A 239 4.79 -5.57 -0.41
C ARG A 239 3.76 -5.04 -1.41
N ALA A 240 3.85 -3.75 -1.77
CA ALA A 240 3.02 -3.14 -2.81
C ALA A 240 3.21 -3.81 -4.17
N SER A 241 4.43 -4.28 -4.50
CA SER A 241 4.66 -5.00 -5.75
C SER A 241 3.84 -6.29 -5.86
N TYR A 242 3.51 -6.93 -4.73
CA TYR A 242 2.59 -8.07 -4.67
C TYR A 242 1.13 -7.64 -4.77
N GLN A 243 0.73 -6.60 -4.04
CA GLN A 243 -0.65 -6.12 -4.04
C GLN A 243 -1.09 -5.61 -5.41
N TYR A 244 -0.24 -4.81 -6.05
CA TYR A 244 -0.56 -4.14 -7.31
C TYR A 244 -0.10 -4.94 -8.54
N GLY A 245 0.63 -6.04 -8.34
CA GLY A 245 1.09 -6.88 -9.44
C GLY A 245 2.12 -6.21 -10.34
N THR A 246 2.91 -5.26 -9.83
CA THR A 246 3.84 -4.45 -10.63
C THR A 246 4.97 -5.25 -11.30
N LEU A 247 5.15 -6.50 -10.89
CA LEU A 247 6.11 -7.46 -11.48
C LEU A 247 5.45 -8.46 -12.42
N LEU A 248 4.13 -8.35 -12.63
CA LEU A 248 3.36 -9.21 -13.53
C LEU A 248 3.10 -8.48 -14.85
N GLU A 249 3.14 -9.23 -15.94
CA GLU A 249 2.64 -8.72 -17.21
C GLU A 249 1.09 -8.75 -17.23
N PRO A 250 0.42 -7.73 -17.78
CA PRO A 250 -1.03 -7.79 -18.04
C PRO A 250 -1.40 -8.98 -18.92
N GLY A 251 -2.46 -9.70 -18.57
CA GLY A 251 -2.89 -10.84 -19.38
C GLY A 251 -3.87 -11.77 -18.67
N VAL A 252 -4.43 -12.70 -19.43
CA VAL A 252 -5.45 -13.65 -18.93
C VAL A 252 -4.96 -14.57 -17.82
N THR A 253 -3.66 -14.85 -17.75
CA THR A 253 -2.99 -15.57 -16.66
C THR A 253 -2.10 -14.66 -15.80
N GLY A 254 -2.09 -13.36 -16.08
CA GLY A 254 -1.29 -12.33 -15.42
C GLY A 254 -2.13 -11.33 -14.63
N ALA A 255 -1.63 -10.08 -14.57
CA ALA A 255 -2.33 -8.98 -13.92
C ALA A 255 -3.61 -8.61 -14.68
N LEU A 256 -4.66 -8.35 -13.93
CA LEU A 256 -5.89 -7.70 -14.33
C LEU A 256 -5.98 -6.35 -13.61
N CYS A 257 -7.18 -5.81 -13.44
CA CYS A 257 -7.33 -4.60 -12.61
C CYS A 257 -7.08 -4.90 -11.12
N ILE A 258 -6.91 -3.84 -10.35
CA ILE A 258 -6.78 -3.90 -8.89
C ILE A 258 -8.08 -3.51 -8.16
N GLY A 259 -9.20 -3.42 -8.90
CA GLY A 259 -10.51 -3.04 -8.37
C GLY A 259 -10.78 -1.54 -8.41
N ILE A 260 -9.83 -0.71 -8.00
CA ILE A 260 -9.91 0.76 -8.00
C ILE A 260 -9.28 1.40 -9.24
N GLY A 261 -8.79 0.61 -10.17
CA GLY A 261 -8.10 1.02 -11.41
C GLY A 261 -7.36 -0.16 -12.00
N MET A 262 -6.66 0.06 -13.12
CA MET A 262 -5.96 -1.03 -13.83
C MET A 262 -4.68 -1.47 -13.11
N GLY A 263 -3.93 -0.55 -12.52
CA GLY A 263 -2.67 -0.81 -11.82
C GLY A 263 -1.91 0.49 -11.55
N GLN A 264 -0.71 0.41 -11.02
CA GLN A 264 0.14 1.57 -10.76
C GLN A 264 0.95 1.97 -12.00
N SER A 265 1.06 3.27 -12.25
CA SER A 265 2.01 3.80 -13.22
C SER A 265 3.47 3.72 -12.72
N HIS A 266 4.41 3.71 -13.66
CA HIS A 266 5.86 3.59 -13.43
C HIS A 266 6.61 4.81 -13.98
N GLY A 267 6.59 5.92 -13.25
CA GLY A 267 7.19 7.18 -13.68
C GLY A 267 7.87 7.92 -12.54
N THR A 268 7.95 9.22 -12.69
CA THR A 268 8.50 10.13 -11.70
C THR A 268 7.42 10.54 -10.71
N THR A 269 7.64 10.31 -9.42
CA THR A 269 6.77 10.86 -8.36
C THR A 269 7.34 12.19 -7.86
N SER A 270 6.46 13.11 -7.55
CA SER A 270 6.77 14.43 -7.00
C SER A 270 5.96 14.71 -5.75
N TYR A 271 6.33 15.76 -5.04
CA TYR A 271 5.58 16.24 -3.89
C TYR A 271 5.76 17.75 -3.76
N ILE A 272 4.69 18.46 -3.48
CA ILE A 272 4.68 19.88 -3.12
C ILE A 272 3.87 20.03 -1.86
N SER A 273 4.46 20.59 -0.80
CA SER A 273 3.80 20.74 0.51
C SER A 273 2.54 21.61 0.41
N PRO A 274 1.45 21.23 1.07
CA PRO A 274 0.27 22.06 1.19
C PRO A 274 0.60 23.44 1.83
N ASN A 275 0.02 24.50 1.26
CA ASN A 275 0.10 25.84 1.84
C ASN A 275 -1.23 26.30 2.46
N VAL A 276 -2.28 25.45 2.35
CA VAL A 276 -3.59 25.62 2.99
C VAL A 276 -4.03 24.31 3.60
N THR A 277 -4.37 24.31 4.87
CA THR A 277 -4.85 23.13 5.60
C THR A 277 -6.31 23.29 6.00
N ILE A 278 -7.13 22.29 5.68
CA ILE A 278 -8.52 22.21 6.13
C ILE A 278 -8.55 21.49 7.48
N THR A 279 -9.05 22.17 8.51
CA THR A 279 -8.94 21.70 9.91
C THR A 279 -10.26 21.26 10.53
N ARG A 280 -11.39 21.47 9.84
CA ARG A 280 -12.72 21.08 10.37
C ARG A 280 -13.76 20.86 9.28
N THR A 281 -14.71 20.00 9.55
CA THR A 281 -15.94 19.84 8.77
C THR A 281 -16.76 21.13 8.77
N GLY A 282 -17.33 21.49 7.60
CA GLY A 282 -18.09 22.73 7.38
C GLY A 282 -17.22 23.96 7.10
N GLU A 283 -15.90 23.79 6.96
CA GLU A 283 -15.04 24.86 6.47
C GLU A 283 -15.37 25.15 5.00
N THR A 284 -15.42 26.43 4.63
CA THR A 284 -15.81 26.84 3.29
C THR A 284 -14.75 27.74 2.69
N MET A 285 -14.39 27.50 1.44
CA MET A 285 -13.48 28.35 0.66
C MET A 285 -14.11 28.76 -0.65
N VAL A 286 -13.65 29.90 -1.18
CA VAL A 286 -13.94 30.33 -2.55
C VAL A 286 -12.62 30.48 -3.30
N VAL A 287 -12.43 29.68 -4.33
CA VAL A 287 -11.24 29.75 -5.20
C VAL A 287 -11.71 30.00 -6.61
N ASP A 288 -11.21 31.07 -7.23
CA ASP A 288 -11.55 31.45 -8.61
C ASP A 288 -13.07 31.38 -8.92
N GLY A 289 -13.92 31.87 -7.98
CA GLY A 289 -15.38 31.88 -8.10
C GLY A 289 -16.08 30.55 -7.73
N VAL A 290 -15.35 29.48 -7.51
CA VAL A 290 -15.91 28.17 -7.10
C VAL A 290 -16.00 28.10 -5.58
N ILE A 291 -17.22 27.84 -5.06
CA ILE A 291 -17.47 27.62 -3.63
C ILE A 291 -17.26 26.15 -3.32
N MET A 292 -16.44 25.87 -2.30
CA MET A 292 -16.14 24.54 -1.79
C MET A 292 -16.45 24.49 -0.29
N GLU A 293 -17.16 23.46 0.15
CA GLU A 293 -17.38 23.16 1.56
C GLU A 293 -16.81 21.78 1.85
N PHE A 294 -16.01 21.66 2.92
CA PHE A 294 -15.23 20.46 3.22
C PHE A 294 -15.84 19.65 4.37
N GLN A 295 -15.79 18.32 4.23
CA GLN A 295 -16.04 17.39 5.30
C GLN A 295 -14.77 16.58 5.56
N LEU A 296 -14.20 16.64 6.77
CA LEU A 296 -13.10 15.78 7.16
C LEU A 296 -13.61 14.39 7.53
N THR A 297 -12.92 13.35 7.04
CA THR A 297 -13.26 11.95 7.25
C THR A 297 -12.05 11.14 7.74
N PRO A 298 -11.36 11.57 8.82
CA PRO A 298 -10.12 10.94 9.27
C PRO A 298 -10.32 9.49 9.70
N GLY A 299 -9.37 8.62 9.34
CA GLY A 299 -9.38 7.20 9.69
C GLY A 299 -10.37 6.37 8.88
N THR A 300 -10.86 6.89 7.76
CA THR A 300 -11.61 6.15 6.75
C THR A 300 -10.62 5.46 5.80
N GLU A 301 -10.50 5.88 4.53
CA GLU A 301 -9.52 5.33 3.60
C GLU A 301 -8.09 5.69 4.00
N ALA A 302 -7.88 6.90 4.48
CA ALA A 302 -6.60 7.36 5.03
C ALA A 302 -6.78 8.00 6.41
N PRO A 303 -5.70 8.10 7.22
CA PRO A 303 -5.73 8.82 8.48
C PRO A 303 -6.13 10.28 8.33
N ALA A 304 -5.72 10.93 7.24
CA ALA A 304 -6.07 12.29 6.86
C ALA A 304 -6.78 12.26 5.50
N GLU A 305 -8.08 12.52 5.50
CA GLU A 305 -8.93 12.50 4.28
C GLU A 305 -10.05 13.51 4.37
N MET A 306 -10.50 14.04 3.22
CA MET A 306 -11.61 14.97 3.12
C MET A 306 -12.48 14.79 1.89
N ASN A 307 -13.79 14.91 2.06
CA ASN A 307 -14.78 15.08 1.00
C ASN A 307 -14.98 16.57 0.71
N THR A 308 -15.49 16.92 -0.49
CA THR A 308 -15.78 18.30 -0.86
C THR A 308 -17.13 18.44 -1.56
N TRP A 309 -17.95 19.34 -1.06
CA TRP A 309 -19.23 19.74 -1.63
C TRP A 309 -19.11 21.01 -2.47
N PHE A 310 -19.70 21.00 -3.66
CA PHE A 310 -19.79 22.12 -4.61
C PHE A 310 -21.25 22.60 -4.71
N PRO A 311 -21.70 23.53 -3.85
CA PRO A 311 -23.11 23.92 -3.76
C PRO A 311 -23.65 24.55 -5.05
N GLN A 312 -22.79 25.18 -5.86
CA GLN A 312 -23.17 25.79 -7.12
C GLN A 312 -23.49 24.78 -8.22
N LYS A 313 -23.10 23.52 -8.03
CA LYS A 313 -23.17 22.44 -9.03
C LYS A 313 -23.95 21.21 -8.54
N ASN A 314 -24.44 21.21 -7.30
CA ASN A 314 -25.03 20.04 -6.63
C ASN A 314 -24.15 18.78 -6.77
N ALA A 315 -22.83 18.97 -6.74
CA ALA A 315 -21.82 17.94 -6.99
C ALA A 315 -21.01 17.68 -5.71
N LEU A 316 -20.73 16.41 -5.44
CA LEU A 316 -20.01 15.97 -4.24
C LEU A 316 -18.81 15.12 -4.64
N TRP A 317 -17.60 15.58 -4.28
CA TRP A 317 -16.39 14.80 -4.31
C TRP A 317 -16.31 13.94 -3.06
N LEU A 318 -16.19 12.63 -3.22
CA LEU A 318 -16.16 11.65 -2.12
C LEU A 318 -14.75 11.09 -1.84
N ALA A 319 -13.71 11.73 -2.35
CA ALA A 319 -12.32 11.27 -2.20
C ALA A 319 -12.20 9.77 -2.57
N GLU A 320 -11.86 8.91 -1.61
CA GLU A 320 -11.88 7.46 -1.77
C GLU A 320 -12.89 6.76 -0.81
N ASN A 321 -13.74 7.55 -0.14
CA ASN A 321 -14.72 7.05 0.82
C ASN A 321 -15.84 6.19 0.19
N CYS A 322 -16.14 6.40 -1.09
CA CYS A 322 -17.08 5.62 -1.87
C CYS A 322 -16.50 5.40 -3.26
N THR A 323 -16.07 4.19 -3.55
CA THR A 323 -15.53 3.77 -4.86
C THR A 323 -16.41 2.68 -5.46
N GLY A 324 -16.21 2.31 -6.71
CA GLY A 324 -16.96 1.24 -7.39
C GLY A 324 -16.68 -0.18 -6.87
N THR A 325 -16.18 -0.32 -5.65
CA THR A 325 -15.79 -1.58 -5.02
C THR A 325 -15.83 -1.50 -3.50
N LEU A 326 -15.93 -2.64 -2.82
CA LEU A 326 -15.62 -2.73 -1.39
C LEU A 326 -14.13 -2.43 -1.19
N HIS A 327 -13.83 -1.35 -0.50
CA HIS A 327 -12.45 -0.99 -0.18
C HIS A 327 -11.91 -1.83 0.98
N ASN A 328 -10.59 -1.97 1.07
CA ASN A 328 -9.98 -2.67 2.18
C ASN A 328 -9.88 -1.78 3.45
N LEU A 329 -10.09 -2.39 4.63
CA LEU A 329 -9.85 -1.77 5.94
C LEU A 329 -8.40 -1.94 6.41
N TYR A 330 -7.63 -2.75 5.71
CA TYR A 330 -6.20 -2.95 5.87
C TYR A 330 -5.61 -3.29 4.50
N THR A 331 -4.64 -2.55 4.04
CA THR A 331 -4.02 -2.80 2.74
C THR A 331 -2.90 -3.84 2.84
N LEU A 332 -2.76 -4.73 1.83
CA LEU A 332 -1.74 -5.79 1.84
C LEU A 332 -0.31 -5.24 1.87
N ARG A 333 -0.08 -4.06 1.27
CA ARG A 333 1.21 -3.37 1.33
C ARG A 333 1.62 -2.97 2.75
N GLY A 334 0.66 -2.71 3.61
CA GLY A 334 0.82 -2.18 4.96
C GLY A 334 0.34 -0.73 5.05
N ALA A 335 -0.39 -0.43 6.09
CA ALA A 335 -0.85 0.90 6.50
C ALA A 335 -1.42 0.80 7.91
N GLU A 336 -1.81 1.93 8.49
CA GLU A 336 -2.65 1.93 9.68
C GLU A 336 -3.98 1.25 9.39
N VAL A 337 -4.52 0.52 10.38
CA VAL A 337 -5.82 -0.15 10.24
C VAL A 337 -6.93 0.89 10.25
N ARG A 338 -7.74 0.89 9.21
CA ARG A 338 -8.86 1.80 9.01
C ARG A 338 -10.05 1.46 9.92
N ASP A 339 -10.89 2.45 10.18
CA ASP A 339 -12.04 2.31 11.07
C ASP A 339 -13.34 2.12 10.29
N GLY A 340 -13.79 0.87 10.10
CA GLY A 340 -15.06 0.58 9.42
C GLY A 340 -16.29 1.19 10.09
N GLN A 341 -16.28 1.37 11.44
CA GLN A 341 -17.35 2.07 12.14
C GLN A 341 -17.33 3.57 11.86
N ALA A 342 -16.15 4.21 11.92
CA ALA A 342 -16.01 5.63 11.60
C ALA A 342 -16.37 5.89 10.14
N TRP A 343 -15.90 5.03 9.23
CA TRP A 343 -16.20 5.12 7.80
C TRP A 343 -17.72 5.15 7.54
N ALA A 344 -18.45 4.18 8.10
CA ALA A 344 -19.90 4.17 8.00
C ALA A 344 -20.55 5.43 8.58
N ASN A 345 -20.06 5.92 9.73
CA ASN A 345 -20.58 7.12 10.36
C ASN A 345 -20.35 8.37 9.49
N PHE A 346 -19.17 8.52 8.90
CA PHE A 346 -18.85 9.66 8.01
C PHE A 346 -19.70 9.63 6.73
N LEU A 347 -19.93 8.46 6.14
CA LEU A 347 -20.86 8.34 5.00
C LEU A 347 -22.29 8.73 5.36
N MET A 348 -22.77 8.35 6.55
CA MET A 348 -24.09 8.80 7.01
C MET A 348 -24.11 10.29 7.35
N GLU A 349 -23.00 10.86 7.83
CA GLU A 349 -22.84 12.31 8.00
C GLU A 349 -22.86 13.03 6.66
N THR A 350 -22.20 12.51 5.64
CA THR A 350 -22.22 13.00 4.26
C THR A 350 -23.65 13.15 3.75
N LEU A 351 -24.47 12.12 3.92
CA LEU A 351 -25.91 12.15 3.55
C LEU A 351 -26.69 13.18 4.35
N LYS A 352 -26.40 13.32 5.63
CA LYS A 352 -27.04 14.34 6.47
C LYS A 352 -26.70 15.77 6.02
N LEU A 353 -25.45 16.00 5.59
CA LEU A 353 -24.99 17.32 5.14
C LEU A 353 -25.46 17.65 3.72
N TYR A 354 -25.34 16.71 2.79
CA TYR A 354 -25.45 16.98 1.35
C TYR A 354 -26.49 16.12 0.62
N GLY A 355 -26.96 15.02 1.23
CA GLY A 355 -27.79 14.01 0.57
C GLY A 355 -29.10 14.51 0.00
N LYS A 356 -29.63 15.67 0.47
CA LYS A 356 -30.86 16.25 -0.05
C LYS A 356 -30.69 16.90 -1.42
N ASP A 357 -29.53 17.52 -1.64
CA ASP A 357 -29.32 18.42 -2.78
C ASP A 357 -28.30 17.86 -3.79
N VAL A 358 -27.64 16.71 -3.50
CA VAL A 358 -26.65 16.08 -4.38
C VAL A 358 -27.31 15.48 -5.63
N GLU A 359 -26.77 15.80 -6.80
CA GLU A 359 -27.20 15.29 -8.11
C GLU A 359 -26.13 14.43 -8.78
N VAL A 360 -24.87 14.57 -8.38
CA VAL A 360 -23.75 13.74 -8.83
C VAL A 360 -22.73 13.57 -7.72
N VAL A 361 -22.26 12.35 -7.54
CA VAL A 361 -21.06 12.02 -6.75
C VAL A 361 -19.95 11.54 -7.66
N PHE A 362 -18.73 11.96 -7.37
CA PHE A 362 -17.54 11.57 -8.12
C PHE A 362 -16.35 11.44 -7.17
N GLN A 363 -15.38 10.66 -7.54
CA GLN A 363 -14.33 10.20 -6.62
C GLN A 363 -13.01 9.99 -7.34
N ALA A 364 -11.98 9.68 -6.54
CA ALA A 364 -10.62 9.50 -6.99
C ALA A 364 -10.37 8.23 -7.82
N HIS A 365 -11.28 7.26 -7.76
CA HIS A 365 -11.19 5.98 -8.48
C HIS A 365 -12.52 5.60 -9.12
N ASN A 366 -12.49 4.67 -10.09
CA ASN A 366 -13.65 4.19 -10.84
C ASN A 366 -14.41 5.33 -11.54
N TRP A 367 -15.75 5.38 -11.48
CA TRP A 367 -16.61 6.29 -12.23
C TRP A 367 -17.65 6.96 -11.33
N PRO A 368 -18.15 8.14 -11.71
CA PRO A 368 -19.17 8.86 -10.97
C PRO A 368 -20.52 8.14 -10.95
N HIS A 369 -21.38 8.52 -9.98
CA HIS A 369 -22.79 8.11 -9.91
C HIS A 369 -23.69 9.35 -9.93
N TRP A 370 -24.81 9.24 -10.62
CA TRP A 370 -25.78 10.33 -10.81
C TRP A 370 -27.15 9.93 -10.28
N ASP A 371 -28.02 10.94 -10.21
CA ASP A 371 -29.38 10.86 -9.71
C ASP A 371 -29.48 10.63 -8.22
N ASN A 372 -30.14 11.54 -7.53
CA ASN A 372 -30.16 11.63 -6.06
C ASN A 372 -30.54 10.29 -5.37
N ASP A 373 -31.62 9.61 -5.84
CA ASP A 373 -32.06 8.36 -5.23
C ASP A 373 -30.99 7.25 -5.36
N ASN A 374 -30.32 7.16 -6.53
CA ASN A 374 -29.24 6.20 -6.76
C ASN A 374 -28.01 6.53 -5.91
N ILE A 375 -27.68 7.81 -5.75
CA ILE A 375 -26.56 8.29 -4.92
C ILE A 375 -26.81 7.97 -3.45
N VAL A 376 -28.02 8.21 -2.96
CA VAL A 376 -28.38 7.88 -1.57
C VAL A 376 -28.27 6.37 -1.33
N GLU A 377 -28.78 5.55 -2.25
CA GLU A 377 -28.66 4.09 -2.17
C GLU A 377 -27.19 3.65 -2.19
N TYR A 378 -26.37 4.19 -3.10
CA TYR A 378 -24.95 3.91 -3.23
C TYR A 378 -24.18 4.17 -1.92
N ILE A 379 -24.37 5.37 -1.35
CA ILE A 379 -23.71 5.75 -0.09
C ILE A 379 -24.21 4.90 1.10
N VAL A 380 -25.53 4.65 1.20
CA VAL A 380 -26.12 3.82 2.26
C VAL A 380 -25.61 2.38 2.20
N ASN A 381 -25.57 1.77 1.01
CA ASN A 381 -25.10 0.40 0.86
C ASN A 381 -23.61 0.27 1.14
N THR A 382 -22.79 1.25 0.73
CA THR A 382 -21.37 1.30 1.06
C THR A 382 -21.16 1.42 2.58
N ALA A 383 -21.87 2.34 3.24
CA ALA A 383 -21.83 2.48 4.70
C ALA A 383 -22.29 1.19 5.41
N ALA A 384 -23.36 0.56 4.91
CA ALA A 384 -23.88 -0.69 5.46
C ALA A 384 -22.88 -1.85 5.36
N ALA A 385 -22.13 -1.94 4.27
CA ALA A 385 -21.10 -2.98 4.09
C ALA A 385 -19.99 -2.85 5.14
N TYR A 386 -19.42 -1.66 5.34
CA TYR A 386 -18.40 -1.43 6.38
C TYR A 386 -18.95 -1.64 7.79
N LYS A 387 -20.14 -1.12 8.05
CA LYS A 387 -20.81 -1.29 9.36
C LYS A 387 -21.08 -2.75 9.67
N TYR A 388 -21.57 -3.51 8.69
CA TYR A 388 -21.84 -4.94 8.84
C TYR A 388 -20.55 -5.71 9.17
N ILE A 389 -19.47 -5.49 8.41
CA ILE A 389 -18.19 -6.17 8.63
C ILE A 389 -17.66 -5.85 10.04
N ASN A 390 -17.69 -4.56 10.44
CA ASN A 390 -17.27 -4.15 11.77
C ASN A 390 -18.08 -4.86 12.87
N ASP A 391 -19.40 -4.76 12.80
CA ASP A 391 -20.28 -5.23 13.88
C ASP A 391 -20.29 -6.76 13.99
N GLN A 392 -20.31 -7.48 12.85
CA GLN A 392 -20.30 -8.94 12.87
C GLN A 392 -18.95 -9.49 13.31
N THR A 393 -17.85 -8.85 12.92
CA THR A 393 -16.53 -9.22 13.45
C THR A 393 -16.50 -9.07 14.97
N LEU A 394 -17.00 -7.95 15.50
CA LEU A 394 -17.08 -7.73 16.96
C LEU A 394 -18.01 -8.71 17.66
N LEU A 395 -19.12 -9.08 17.04
CA LEU A 395 -20.01 -10.10 17.57
C LEU A 395 -19.30 -11.46 17.73
N TYR A 396 -18.64 -11.93 16.69
CA TYR A 396 -17.95 -13.22 16.69
C TYR A 396 -16.72 -13.20 17.61
N LEU A 397 -15.94 -12.15 17.62
CA LEU A 397 -14.79 -12.04 18.52
C LEU A 397 -15.23 -12.08 20.01
N ASN A 398 -16.38 -11.46 20.36
CA ASN A 398 -16.95 -11.56 21.70
C ASN A 398 -17.51 -12.96 22.05
N GLN A 399 -17.69 -13.81 21.04
CA GLN A 399 -18.01 -15.23 21.21
C GLN A 399 -16.76 -16.10 21.30
N GLY A 400 -15.55 -15.53 21.18
CA GLY A 400 -14.27 -16.20 21.34
C GLY A 400 -13.63 -16.71 20.04
N TYR A 401 -14.18 -16.36 18.88
CA TYR A 401 -13.57 -16.73 17.59
C TYR A 401 -12.31 -15.89 17.29
N THR A 402 -11.31 -16.54 16.70
CA THR A 402 -10.09 -15.92 16.23
C THR A 402 -10.28 -15.16 14.90
N SER A 403 -9.33 -14.33 14.51
CA SER A 403 -9.39 -13.59 13.25
C SER A 403 -9.54 -14.50 12.03
N THR A 404 -8.86 -15.65 12.04
CA THR A 404 -8.93 -16.62 10.94
C THR A 404 -10.29 -17.32 10.89
N GLU A 405 -10.83 -17.73 12.03
CA GLU A 405 -12.16 -18.33 12.08
C GLU A 405 -13.24 -17.37 11.61
N ILE A 406 -13.21 -16.12 12.08
CA ILE A 406 -14.16 -15.07 11.67
C ILE A 406 -14.08 -14.82 10.15
N ALA A 407 -12.87 -14.72 9.60
CA ALA A 407 -12.66 -14.51 8.17
C ALA A 407 -13.25 -15.62 7.28
N ASN A 408 -13.34 -16.84 7.80
CA ASN A 408 -13.94 -17.98 7.11
C ASN A 408 -15.46 -18.13 7.34
N MET A 409 -16.03 -17.35 8.25
CA MET A 409 -17.45 -17.45 8.62
C MET A 409 -18.29 -16.28 8.14
N ILE A 410 -17.66 -15.09 7.96
CA ILE A 410 -18.37 -13.86 7.69
C ILE A 410 -18.68 -13.73 6.19
N GLU A 411 -19.93 -13.46 5.89
CA GLU A 411 -20.43 -13.21 4.52
C GLU A 411 -21.34 -11.98 4.55
N LEU A 412 -21.29 -11.15 3.51
CA LEU A 412 -22.24 -10.04 3.39
C LEU A 412 -23.66 -10.53 3.23
N PRO A 413 -24.65 -9.80 3.76
CA PRO A 413 -26.05 -10.03 3.44
C PRO A 413 -26.27 -10.04 1.92
N ALA A 414 -27.18 -10.89 1.44
CA ALA A 414 -27.39 -11.13 0.01
C ALA A 414 -27.63 -9.84 -0.80
N GLU A 415 -28.36 -8.88 -0.23
CA GLU A 415 -28.62 -7.60 -0.92
C GLU A 415 -27.35 -6.77 -1.10
N LEU A 416 -26.46 -6.73 -0.11
CA LEU A 416 -25.16 -6.07 -0.24
C LEU A 416 -24.22 -6.86 -1.16
N ALA A 417 -24.23 -8.18 -1.06
CA ALA A 417 -23.36 -9.04 -1.85
C ALA A 417 -23.62 -9.00 -3.37
N ARG A 418 -24.81 -8.57 -3.79
CA ARG A 418 -25.20 -8.51 -5.22
C ARG A 418 -24.91 -7.17 -5.90
N ASN A 419 -24.70 -6.11 -5.14
CA ASN A 419 -24.42 -4.81 -5.73
C ASN A 419 -23.00 -4.78 -6.30
N TRP A 420 -22.82 -4.31 -7.53
CA TRP A 420 -21.52 -4.28 -8.19
C TRP A 420 -20.51 -3.41 -7.45
N TYR A 421 -20.92 -2.29 -6.86
CA TYR A 421 -20.04 -1.37 -6.11
C TYR A 421 -19.73 -1.82 -4.67
N THR A 422 -20.31 -2.93 -4.19
CA THR A 422 -19.91 -3.57 -2.92
C THR A 422 -19.21 -4.92 -3.14
N ARG A 423 -18.86 -5.25 -4.41
CA ARG A 423 -18.07 -6.44 -4.71
C ARG A 423 -16.64 -6.30 -4.23
N GLN A 424 -15.98 -7.43 -4.07
CA GLN A 424 -14.72 -7.58 -3.35
C GLN A 424 -13.48 -7.40 -4.26
N TYR A 425 -13.48 -6.40 -5.15
CA TYR A 425 -12.42 -6.25 -6.14
C TYR A 425 -11.11 -5.75 -5.55
N TYR A 426 -11.14 -4.90 -4.51
CA TYR A 426 -9.96 -4.34 -3.85
C TYR A 426 -9.79 -4.85 -2.42
N GLY A 427 -10.76 -4.65 -1.53
CA GLY A 427 -10.85 -5.32 -0.24
C GLY A 427 -11.73 -6.57 -0.34
N THR A 428 -11.57 -7.50 0.61
CA THR A 428 -12.48 -8.63 0.76
C THR A 428 -13.13 -8.62 2.13
N VAL A 429 -14.30 -9.25 2.26
CA VAL A 429 -14.99 -9.36 3.55
C VAL A 429 -14.11 -10.08 4.58
N ALA A 430 -13.49 -11.18 4.16
CA ALA A 430 -12.56 -11.96 4.99
C ALA A 430 -11.35 -11.14 5.44
N HIS A 431 -10.74 -10.39 4.53
CA HIS A 431 -9.61 -9.52 4.80
C HIS A 431 -10.02 -8.38 5.76
N ASN A 432 -11.14 -7.73 5.48
CA ASN A 432 -11.66 -6.63 6.30
C ASN A 432 -12.04 -7.09 7.72
N ALA A 433 -12.56 -8.31 7.88
CA ALA A 433 -12.80 -8.90 9.20
C ALA A 433 -11.48 -9.07 10.00
N LYS A 434 -10.41 -9.54 9.35
CA LYS A 434 -9.07 -9.58 9.98
C LYS A 434 -8.58 -8.19 10.36
N ALA A 435 -8.86 -7.18 9.54
CA ALA A 435 -8.51 -5.79 9.83
C ALA A 435 -9.25 -5.25 11.07
N VAL A 436 -10.57 -5.46 11.15
CA VAL A 436 -11.36 -5.10 12.32
C VAL A 436 -10.84 -5.82 13.58
N TYR A 437 -10.56 -7.12 13.48
CA TYR A 437 -9.97 -7.87 14.60
C TYR A 437 -8.64 -7.23 15.04
N GLN A 438 -7.74 -6.95 14.09
CA GLN A 438 -6.44 -6.30 14.36
C GLN A 438 -6.62 -4.95 15.05
N LYS A 439 -7.58 -4.14 14.62
CA LYS A 439 -7.85 -2.82 15.21
C LYS A 439 -8.19 -2.90 16.70
N TYR A 440 -9.02 -3.86 17.10
CA TYR A 440 -9.52 -3.97 18.47
C TYR A 440 -8.65 -4.86 19.37
N MET A 441 -8.07 -5.93 18.83
CA MET A 441 -7.38 -6.96 19.59
C MET A 441 -5.86 -7.03 19.33
N GLY A 442 -5.38 -6.40 18.24
CA GLY A 442 -3.98 -6.51 17.83
C GLY A 442 -3.67 -7.89 17.22
N TRP A 443 -2.38 -8.22 17.17
CA TRP A 443 -1.87 -9.44 16.51
C TRP A 443 -2.12 -10.74 17.30
N TYR A 444 -2.31 -10.66 18.63
CA TYR A 444 -2.39 -11.81 19.50
C TYR A 444 -3.80 -12.44 19.51
N ASP A 445 -3.87 -13.70 19.16
CA ASP A 445 -5.10 -14.50 19.05
C ASP A 445 -5.55 -15.16 20.36
N ALA A 446 -4.95 -14.82 21.48
CA ALA A 446 -5.15 -15.36 22.83
C ALA A 446 -4.64 -16.80 23.05
N ASN A 447 -4.07 -17.47 22.04
CA ASN A 447 -3.43 -18.78 22.25
C ASN A 447 -1.99 -18.57 22.77
N PRO A 448 -1.66 -19.00 24.02
CA PRO A 448 -0.33 -18.78 24.58
C PRO A 448 0.83 -19.39 23.80
N ILE A 449 0.57 -20.38 22.93
CA ILE A 449 1.60 -20.98 22.08
C ILE A 449 2.15 -19.98 21.09
N HIS A 450 1.31 -19.02 20.61
CA HIS A 450 1.68 -17.98 19.66
C HIS A 450 2.42 -16.78 20.28
N LEU A 451 2.62 -16.74 21.61
CA LEU A 451 3.44 -15.71 22.27
C LEU A 451 4.93 -15.83 21.95
N GLY A 452 5.42 -17.04 21.68
CA GLY A 452 6.84 -17.31 21.44
C GLY A 452 7.01 -18.41 20.41
N GLU A 453 6.48 -18.18 19.20
CA GLU A 453 6.61 -19.12 18.09
C GLU A 453 8.07 -19.31 17.69
N LEU A 454 8.38 -20.50 17.20
CA LEU A 454 9.67 -20.74 16.55
C LEU A 454 9.76 -19.91 15.28
N GLU A 455 10.97 -19.50 14.95
CA GLU A 455 11.27 -18.86 13.67
C GLU A 455 10.75 -19.75 12.51
N PRO A 456 10.19 -19.17 11.43
CA PRO A 456 9.45 -19.92 10.40
C PRO A 456 10.21 -21.09 9.79
N SER A 457 11.50 -20.90 9.41
CA SER A 457 12.30 -21.99 8.82
C SER A 457 12.62 -23.09 9.84
N VAL A 458 12.90 -22.73 11.10
CA VAL A 458 13.12 -23.70 12.20
C VAL A 458 11.86 -24.52 12.46
N ARG A 459 10.69 -23.84 12.49
CA ARG A 459 9.40 -24.53 12.67
C ARG A 459 9.11 -25.48 11.51
N ALA A 460 9.33 -25.03 10.28
CA ALA A 460 9.13 -25.84 9.08
C ALA A 460 10.01 -27.08 9.06
N GLN A 461 11.31 -26.96 9.35
CA GLN A 461 12.23 -28.07 9.43
C GLN A 461 11.76 -29.14 10.45
N LYS A 462 11.30 -28.71 11.62
CA LYS A 462 10.76 -29.61 12.65
C LYS A 462 9.51 -30.33 12.18
N PHE A 463 8.59 -29.67 11.51
CA PHE A 463 7.41 -30.32 10.94
C PHE A 463 7.78 -31.34 9.89
N VAL A 464 8.74 -31.05 9.01
CA VAL A 464 9.22 -31.97 7.98
C VAL A 464 9.87 -33.23 8.61
N GLU A 465 10.65 -33.09 9.69
CA GLU A 465 11.18 -34.22 10.45
C GLU A 465 10.07 -35.19 10.91
N TYR A 466 8.92 -34.66 11.35
CA TYR A 466 7.78 -35.49 11.79
C TYR A 466 6.92 -36.03 10.62
N LEU A 467 6.87 -35.33 9.47
CA LEU A 467 6.14 -35.78 8.28
C LEU A 467 6.83 -36.98 7.59
N GLY A 468 8.15 -37.12 7.71
CA GLY A 468 8.93 -38.23 7.19
C GLY A 468 9.35 -38.03 5.72
N ASP A 469 8.97 -38.95 4.82
CA ASP A 469 9.39 -38.90 3.41
C ASP A 469 8.71 -37.75 2.66
N VAL A 470 9.48 -36.75 2.34
CA VAL A 470 9.01 -35.54 1.62
C VAL A 470 8.42 -35.87 0.23
N ASN A 471 8.96 -36.88 -0.46
CA ASN A 471 8.42 -37.31 -1.76
C ASN A 471 7.00 -37.89 -1.62
N GLU A 472 6.74 -38.65 -0.56
CA GLU A 472 5.39 -39.15 -0.28
C GLU A 472 4.43 -38.01 0.13
N VAL A 473 4.92 -37.02 0.86
CA VAL A 473 4.15 -35.81 1.19
C VAL A 473 3.77 -35.06 -0.09
N LEU A 474 4.71 -34.81 -0.99
CA LEU A 474 4.47 -34.15 -2.28
C LEU A 474 3.52 -34.96 -3.18
N ARG A 475 3.66 -36.28 -3.23
CA ARG A 475 2.74 -37.14 -3.98
C ARG A 475 1.29 -36.99 -3.48
N ARG A 476 1.09 -36.99 -2.18
CA ARG A 476 -0.23 -36.77 -1.55
C ARG A 476 -0.74 -35.36 -1.76
N ALA A 477 0.12 -34.35 -1.62
CA ALA A 477 -0.25 -32.95 -1.90
C ALA A 477 -0.70 -32.79 -3.37
N LYS A 478 -0.07 -33.49 -4.32
CA LYS A 478 -0.52 -33.50 -5.71
C LYS A 478 -1.90 -34.14 -5.89
N GLU A 479 -2.19 -35.22 -5.15
CA GLU A 479 -3.52 -35.82 -5.13
C GLU A 479 -4.58 -34.88 -4.53
N ASP A 480 -4.21 -34.06 -3.54
CA ASP A 480 -5.10 -33.08 -2.95
C ASP A 480 -5.28 -31.87 -3.90
N PHE A 481 -4.24 -31.47 -4.62
CA PHE A 481 -4.33 -30.50 -5.71
C PHE A 481 -5.34 -30.93 -6.78
N ASP A 482 -5.26 -32.22 -7.19
CA ASP A 482 -6.17 -32.80 -8.19
C ASP A 482 -7.64 -32.93 -7.71
N LYS A 483 -7.89 -32.70 -6.41
CA LYS A 483 -9.23 -32.61 -5.79
C LYS A 483 -9.70 -31.16 -5.58
N GLY A 484 -8.89 -30.15 -5.93
CA GLY A 484 -9.22 -28.75 -5.76
C GLY A 484 -8.86 -28.16 -4.38
N GLU A 485 -8.12 -28.88 -3.53
CA GLU A 485 -7.74 -28.44 -2.18
C GLU A 485 -6.57 -27.44 -2.21
N TYR A 486 -6.64 -26.39 -3.05
CA TYR A 486 -5.49 -25.52 -3.39
C TYR A 486 -4.92 -24.77 -2.18
N GLN A 487 -5.78 -24.25 -1.30
CA GLN A 487 -5.30 -23.55 -0.10
C GLN A 487 -4.50 -24.49 0.80
N TRP A 488 -4.97 -25.70 1.02
CA TRP A 488 -4.25 -26.71 1.80
C TRP A 488 -2.92 -27.09 1.16
N VAL A 489 -2.92 -27.29 -0.16
CA VAL A 489 -1.69 -27.62 -0.91
C VAL A 489 -0.68 -26.48 -0.80
N ALA A 490 -1.12 -25.22 -0.94
CA ALA A 490 -0.27 -24.05 -0.80
C ALA A 490 0.34 -23.97 0.62
N GLU A 491 -0.45 -24.17 1.68
CA GLU A 491 0.04 -24.15 3.07
C GLU A 491 1.08 -25.26 3.33
N LEU A 492 0.78 -26.48 2.88
CA LEU A 492 1.67 -27.63 3.08
C LEU A 492 2.98 -27.49 2.30
N THR A 493 2.90 -27.11 1.02
CA THR A 493 4.08 -27.00 0.16
C THR A 493 4.92 -25.76 0.49
N ASN A 494 4.32 -24.66 0.91
CA ASN A 494 5.06 -23.50 1.42
C ASN A 494 5.87 -23.85 2.67
N MET A 495 5.32 -24.68 3.58
CA MET A 495 6.07 -25.20 4.72
C MET A 495 7.29 -26.02 4.26
N LEU A 496 7.15 -26.85 3.19
CA LEU A 496 8.28 -27.59 2.62
C LEU A 496 9.33 -26.64 2.02
N VAL A 497 8.92 -25.56 1.36
CA VAL A 497 9.82 -24.51 0.83
C VAL A 497 10.59 -23.82 1.96
N PHE A 498 9.93 -23.48 3.08
CA PHE A 498 10.62 -22.90 4.24
C PHE A 498 11.59 -23.86 4.93
N ALA A 499 11.33 -25.17 4.84
CA ALA A 499 12.26 -26.19 5.36
C ALA A 499 13.46 -26.42 4.44
N ASP A 500 13.24 -26.39 3.12
CA ASP A 500 14.24 -26.59 2.06
C ASP A 500 13.88 -25.74 0.83
N PRO A 501 14.39 -24.49 0.73
CA PRO A 501 14.08 -23.59 -0.37
C PRO A 501 14.61 -24.07 -1.73
N GLU A 502 15.53 -25.03 -1.77
CA GLU A 502 16.03 -25.63 -3.01
C GLU A 502 15.14 -26.77 -3.55
N ASN A 503 14.10 -27.17 -2.82
CA ASN A 503 13.17 -28.20 -3.24
C ASN A 503 12.24 -27.69 -4.35
N LYS A 504 12.63 -27.93 -5.60
CA LYS A 504 11.89 -27.49 -6.79
C LYS A 504 10.48 -28.05 -6.89
N ASP A 505 10.27 -29.29 -6.49
CA ASP A 505 8.95 -29.93 -6.57
C ASP A 505 7.97 -29.27 -5.58
N ALA A 506 8.43 -28.93 -4.37
CA ALA A 506 7.63 -28.17 -3.41
C ALA A 506 7.33 -26.76 -3.93
N ARG A 507 8.32 -26.07 -4.49
CA ARG A 507 8.17 -24.72 -5.09
C ARG A 507 7.14 -24.72 -6.22
N TYR A 508 7.24 -25.66 -7.16
CA TYR A 508 6.38 -25.69 -8.33
C TYR A 508 4.95 -26.10 -7.99
N LEU A 509 4.77 -27.07 -7.07
CA LEU A 509 3.42 -27.44 -6.64
C LEU A 509 2.74 -26.32 -5.83
N CYS A 510 3.52 -25.59 -5.01
CA CYS A 510 3.03 -24.40 -4.32
C CYS A 510 2.59 -23.33 -5.34
N ALA A 511 3.42 -23.06 -6.35
CA ALA A 511 3.11 -22.11 -7.40
C ALA A 511 1.85 -22.51 -8.20
N ASP A 512 1.71 -23.78 -8.56
CA ASP A 512 0.54 -24.31 -9.25
C ASP A 512 -0.75 -24.10 -8.43
N ALA A 513 -0.70 -24.31 -7.11
CA ALA A 513 -1.83 -24.10 -6.20
C ALA A 513 -2.18 -22.59 -6.08
N LEU A 514 -1.19 -21.74 -5.97
CA LEU A 514 -1.38 -20.28 -5.92
C LEU A 514 -2.00 -19.73 -7.20
N GLU A 515 -1.63 -20.26 -8.38
CA GLU A 515 -2.28 -19.88 -9.64
C GLU A 515 -3.77 -20.22 -9.65
N GLN A 516 -4.17 -21.41 -9.18
CA GLN A 516 -5.59 -21.77 -9.12
C GLN A 516 -6.37 -20.87 -8.15
N LEU A 517 -5.77 -20.51 -7.01
CA LEU A 517 -6.36 -19.52 -6.08
C LEU A 517 -6.49 -18.14 -6.73
N ALA A 518 -5.49 -17.73 -7.50
CA ALA A 518 -5.50 -16.45 -8.22
C ALA A 518 -6.61 -16.39 -9.29
N TYR A 519 -6.83 -17.49 -10.02
CA TYR A 519 -7.84 -17.57 -11.07
C TYR A 519 -9.28 -17.51 -10.52
N GLN A 520 -9.48 -17.96 -9.28
CA GLN A 520 -10.78 -17.89 -8.59
C GLN A 520 -10.99 -16.57 -7.85
N ALA A 521 -9.91 -15.80 -7.60
CA ALA A 521 -10.00 -14.58 -6.80
C ALA A 521 -10.81 -13.48 -7.49
N GLU A 522 -11.88 -13.01 -6.84
CA GLU A 522 -12.60 -11.81 -7.25
C GLU A 522 -11.80 -10.53 -6.94
N SER A 523 -10.97 -10.56 -5.90
CA SER A 523 -10.08 -9.45 -5.55
C SER A 523 -8.87 -9.42 -6.47
N GLY A 524 -8.69 -8.32 -7.22
CA GLY A 524 -7.53 -8.10 -8.07
C GLY A 524 -6.24 -8.08 -7.27
N THR A 525 -6.24 -7.52 -6.06
CA THR A 525 -5.07 -7.48 -5.18
C THR A 525 -4.69 -8.88 -4.64
N TRP A 526 -5.67 -9.73 -4.35
CA TRP A 526 -5.38 -11.12 -3.96
C TRP A 526 -4.87 -11.92 -5.14
N ARG A 527 -5.50 -11.79 -6.32
CA ARG A 527 -5.02 -12.40 -7.56
C ARG A 527 -3.55 -12.05 -7.80
N ASN A 528 -3.22 -10.77 -7.75
CA ASN A 528 -1.85 -10.31 -7.94
C ASN A 528 -0.88 -10.87 -6.91
N ALA A 529 -1.26 -10.90 -5.62
CA ALA A 529 -0.42 -11.45 -4.56
C ALA A 529 -0.12 -12.94 -4.79
N TYR A 530 -1.12 -13.74 -5.16
CA TYR A 530 -0.94 -15.15 -5.47
C TYR A 530 -0.05 -15.36 -6.70
N LEU A 531 -0.27 -14.60 -7.78
CA LEU A 531 0.53 -14.73 -9.01
C LEU A 531 1.98 -14.27 -8.82
N CYS A 532 2.22 -13.17 -8.10
CA CYS A 532 3.57 -12.74 -7.74
C CYS A 532 4.31 -13.79 -6.91
N ALA A 533 3.62 -14.42 -5.96
CA ALA A 533 4.19 -15.51 -5.17
C ALA A 533 4.50 -16.74 -6.04
N ALA A 534 3.62 -17.10 -6.97
CA ALA A 534 3.88 -18.20 -7.92
C ALA A 534 5.10 -17.89 -8.81
N GLN A 535 5.23 -16.66 -9.29
CA GLN A 535 6.37 -16.22 -10.09
C GLN A 535 7.68 -16.27 -9.28
N GLU A 536 7.68 -15.77 -8.03
CA GLU A 536 8.86 -15.81 -7.15
C GLU A 536 9.29 -17.27 -6.86
N LEU A 537 8.34 -18.17 -6.62
CA LEU A 537 8.63 -19.60 -6.42
C LEU A 537 9.25 -20.28 -7.64
N ARG A 538 8.84 -19.93 -8.86
CA ARG A 538 9.35 -20.53 -10.09
C ARG A 538 10.68 -19.99 -10.56
N PHE A 539 10.84 -18.66 -10.47
CA PHE A 539 11.94 -17.94 -11.13
C PHE A 539 12.85 -17.20 -10.15
N GLY A 540 12.47 -17.14 -8.88
CA GLY A 540 13.07 -16.22 -7.92
C GLY A 540 12.64 -14.78 -8.19
N THR A 541 13.11 -13.83 -7.39
CA THR A 541 12.85 -12.42 -7.64
C THR A 541 14.05 -11.76 -8.30
N ASN A 542 13.80 -11.03 -9.39
CA ASN A 542 14.80 -10.14 -9.94
C ASN A 542 14.98 -8.93 -9.00
N LYS A 543 16.13 -8.85 -8.34
CA LYS A 543 16.45 -7.78 -7.37
C LYS A 543 16.34 -6.39 -7.98
N ASP A 544 16.78 -6.22 -9.23
CA ASP A 544 16.76 -4.92 -9.91
C ASP A 544 15.33 -4.46 -10.17
N ASP A 545 14.41 -5.37 -10.50
CA ASP A 545 13.00 -5.07 -10.72
C ASP A 545 12.29 -4.78 -9.39
N ALA A 546 12.55 -5.58 -8.37
CA ALA A 546 12.01 -5.36 -7.03
C ALA A 546 12.49 -4.03 -6.43
N THR A 547 13.77 -3.67 -6.62
CA THR A 547 14.35 -2.40 -6.16
C THR A 547 13.73 -1.23 -6.93
N ARG A 548 13.50 -1.36 -8.23
CA ARG A 548 12.81 -0.32 -9.03
C ARG A 548 11.37 -0.10 -8.57
N ALA A 549 10.65 -1.16 -8.29
CA ALA A 549 9.30 -1.07 -7.73
C ALA A 549 9.29 -0.41 -6.35
N SER A 550 10.35 -0.60 -5.55
CA SER A 550 10.47 -0.07 -4.18
C SER A 550 10.82 1.42 -4.09
N ASN A 551 11.53 1.96 -5.10
CA ASN A 551 12.10 3.31 -5.02
C ASN A 551 11.18 4.43 -5.55
N SER A 552 9.96 4.12 -5.96
CA SER A 552 9.14 5.06 -6.73
C SER A 552 8.46 6.16 -5.90
N SER A 553 8.22 5.98 -4.60
CA SER A 553 7.35 6.89 -3.84
C SER A 553 8.01 7.81 -2.82
N GLY A 554 9.24 7.52 -2.38
CA GLY A 554 9.86 8.26 -1.25
C GLY A 554 10.74 9.45 -1.62
N GLY A 555 11.26 9.52 -2.84
CA GLY A 555 12.40 10.40 -3.17
C GLY A 555 12.12 11.91 -3.04
N SER A 556 10.97 12.39 -3.49
CA SER A 556 10.61 13.80 -3.39
C SER A 556 10.09 14.16 -2.00
N LEU A 557 9.28 13.28 -1.40
CA LEU A 557 8.68 13.50 -0.07
C LEU A 557 9.73 13.67 1.03
N ILE A 558 10.81 12.90 0.98
CA ILE A 558 11.93 12.98 1.94
C ILE A 558 12.52 14.40 2.01
N THR A 559 12.59 15.11 0.89
CA THR A 559 13.14 16.49 0.86
C THR A 559 12.23 17.52 1.53
N HIS A 560 10.98 17.19 1.81
CA HIS A 560 9.99 18.07 2.44
C HIS A 560 9.74 17.77 3.93
N MET A 561 10.40 16.74 4.49
CA MET A 561 10.28 16.38 5.90
C MET A 561 10.59 17.57 6.82
N THR A 562 9.79 17.73 7.86
CA THR A 562 10.08 18.70 8.95
C THR A 562 11.36 18.31 9.70
N PRO A 563 12.01 19.22 10.42
CA PRO A 563 13.15 18.85 11.26
C PRO A 563 12.86 17.71 12.25
N GLU A 564 11.67 17.67 12.84
CA GLU A 564 11.25 16.59 13.73
C GLU A 564 11.16 15.24 12.99
N MET A 565 10.54 15.20 11.82
CA MET A 565 10.48 14.00 10.98
C MET A 565 11.87 13.49 10.60
N ILE A 566 12.82 14.41 10.32
CA ILE A 566 14.20 14.05 10.01
C ILE A 566 14.89 13.44 11.25
N MET A 567 14.61 13.95 12.45
CA MET A 567 15.14 13.37 13.70
C MET A 567 14.62 11.95 13.94
N GLN A 568 13.32 11.70 13.66
CA GLN A 568 12.74 10.35 13.72
C GLN A 568 13.39 9.42 12.69
N TYR A 569 13.54 9.88 11.46
CA TYR A 569 14.20 9.14 10.38
C TYR A 569 15.64 8.75 10.77
N LEU A 570 16.42 9.66 11.36
CA LEU A 570 17.77 9.38 11.83
C LEU A 570 17.79 8.22 12.84
N GLY A 571 16.83 8.19 13.77
CA GLY A 571 16.70 7.09 14.74
C GLY A 571 16.38 5.75 14.08
N ILE A 572 15.45 5.74 13.10
CA ILE A 572 14.99 4.53 12.39
C ILE A 572 16.14 3.89 11.60
N PHE A 573 16.96 4.70 10.91
CA PHE A 573 18.02 4.21 10.03
C PHE A 573 19.40 4.14 10.69
N THR A 574 19.50 4.24 12.01
CA THR A 574 20.73 4.04 12.76
C THR A 574 20.79 2.63 13.36
N ASP A 575 21.84 1.86 13.03
CA ASP A 575 22.08 0.54 13.59
C ASP A 575 22.42 0.64 15.08
N SER A 576 21.46 0.29 15.93
CA SER A 576 21.53 0.33 17.39
C SER A 576 22.74 -0.42 17.95
N LYS A 577 23.17 -1.55 17.33
CA LYS A 577 24.31 -2.34 17.77
C LYS A 577 25.64 -1.61 17.55
N LYS A 578 25.71 -0.77 16.52
CA LYS A 578 26.93 0.01 16.24
C LYS A 578 27.12 1.20 17.19
N ILE A 579 26.05 1.62 17.89
CA ILE A 579 26.06 2.74 18.85
C ILE A 579 25.78 2.30 20.29
N GLU A 580 25.75 1.01 20.61
CA GLU A 580 25.38 0.52 21.95
C GLU A 580 26.35 1.01 23.07
N ASP A 581 27.61 1.20 22.72
CA ASP A 581 28.66 1.71 23.65
C ASP A 581 28.81 3.23 23.60
N LEU A 582 28.10 3.94 22.71
CA LEU A 582 28.15 5.39 22.65
C LEU A 582 27.25 6.01 23.72
N SER A 583 27.78 7.09 24.36
CA SER A 583 27.02 7.87 25.32
C SER A 583 27.44 9.33 25.21
N PHE A 584 26.59 10.18 24.64
CA PHE A 584 26.85 11.60 24.50
C PHE A 584 25.57 12.41 24.36
N THR A 585 25.67 13.70 24.58
CA THR A 585 24.63 14.71 24.35
C THR A 585 25.11 15.68 23.25
N ALA A 586 24.29 15.93 22.26
CA ALA A 586 24.54 16.92 21.22
C ALA A 586 23.44 17.97 21.19
N ASN A 587 23.79 19.24 21.05
CA ASN A 587 22.87 20.28 20.67
C ASN A 587 22.80 20.36 19.14
N ILE A 588 21.59 20.40 18.57
CA ILE A 588 21.36 20.64 17.16
C ILE A 588 20.68 21.99 17.02
N VAL A 589 21.33 22.93 16.34
CA VAL A 589 20.86 24.31 16.20
C VAL A 589 20.52 24.59 14.75
N LEU A 590 19.22 24.79 14.48
CA LEU A 590 18.70 25.24 13.20
C LEU A 590 18.23 26.71 13.32
N PRO A 591 18.04 27.42 12.22
CA PRO A 591 17.58 28.81 12.27
C PRO A 591 16.23 29.03 12.97
N GLU A 592 15.31 28.09 12.81
CA GLU A 592 13.92 28.15 13.30
C GLU A 592 13.67 27.37 14.59
N VAL A 593 14.48 26.36 14.87
CA VAL A 593 14.25 25.41 15.96
C VAL A 593 15.57 24.82 16.46
N SER A 594 15.61 24.37 17.69
CA SER A 594 16.76 23.65 18.25
C SER A 594 16.32 22.36 18.92
N TYR A 595 17.20 21.35 18.90
CA TYR A 595 16.99 20.08 19.56
C TYR A 595 18.18 19.73 20.49
N VAL A 596 17.89 19.03 21.56
CA VAL A 596 18.88 18.30 22.34
C VAL A 596 18.77 16.82 21.92
N LEU A 597 19.85 16.26 21.40
CA LEU A 597 19.96 14.86 21.04
C LEU A 597 20.76 14.11 22.08
N VAL A 598 20.25 12.99 22.57
CA VAL A 598 20.95 12.12 23.52
C VAL A 598 21.12 10.73 22.89
N VAL A 599 22.38 10.34 22.69
CA VAL A 599 22.71 8.97 22.25
C VAL A 599 23.15 8.19 23.48
N LYS A 600 22.42 7.12 23.79
CA LYS A 600 22.73 6.28 24.96
C LYS A 600 22.08 4.89 24.83
N ASN A 601 22.81 3.86 25.25
CA ASN A 601 22.31 2.47 25.27
C ASN A 601 21.80 1.99 23.89
N GLY A 602 22.45 2.42 22.81
CA GLY A 602 22.06 2.04 21.45
C GLY A 602 20.83 2.80 20.90
N VAL A 603 20.36 3.86 21.57
CA VAL A 603 19.15 4.61 21.18
C VAL A 603 19.48 6.08 20.99
N ILE A 604 18.82 6.70 20.03
CA ILE A 604 18.82 8.15 19.80
C ILE A 604 17.51 8.70 20.37
N LEU A 605 17.61 9.56 21.37
CA LEU A 605 16.50 10.33 21.92
C LEU A 605 16.70 11.80 21.56
N TYR A 606 15.62 12.53 21.40
CA TYR A 606 15.71 13.98 21.15
C TYR A 606 14.55 14.73 21.82
N GLU A 607 14.78 15.99 22.11
CA GLU A 607 13.79 16.91 22.66
C GLU A 607 13.94 18.26 21.94
N GLU A 608 12.84 18.84 21.50
CA GLU A 608 12.79 20.18 20.97
C GLU A 608 12.82 21.21 22.10
N GLY A 609 13.61 22.26 21.95
CA GLY A 609 13.61 23.37 22.93
C GLY A 609 14.98 23.90 23.28
N SER A 610 15.20 24.15 24.60
CA SER A 610 16.41 24.80 25.13
C SER A 610 17.62 23.87 24.98
N LEU A 611 18.76 24.47 24.59
CA LEU A 611 20.02 23.77 24.48
C LEU A 611 20.52 23.28 25.84
N HIS A 612 21.26 22.18 25.85
CA HIS A 612 21.92 21.63 27.05
C HIS A 612 23.25 22.33 27.28
N ASP A 613 23.44 22.93 28.44
CA ASP A 613 24.65 23.74 28.78
C ASP A 613 25.94 22.91 28.77
N GLU A 614 25.87 21.62 29.10
CA GLU A 614 26.99 20.69 29.17
C GLU A 614 26.95 19.64 28.06
N ALA A 615 26.51 20.01 26.86
CA ALA A 615 26.53 19.10 25.71
C ALA A 615 27.98 18.79 25.28
N ASP A 616 28.24 17.54 24.92
CA ASP A 616 29.55 17.06 24.43
C ASP A 616 29.93 17.69 23.09
N THR A 617 28.93 18.03 22.30
CA THR A 617 29.08 18.65 20.97
C THR A 617 27.87 19.51 20.64
N THR A 618 28.08 20.49 19.73
CA THR A 618 26.99 21.29 19.15
C THR A 618 27.11 21.26 17.64
N TRP A 619 26.03 20.94 16.95
CA TRP A 619 25.92 20.93 15.48
C TRP A 619 25.02 22.08 15.05
N THR A 620 25.63 23.13 14.47
CA THR A 620 24.87 24.25 13.89
C THR A 620 24.69 23.97 12.40
N THR A 621 23.47 23.93 11.95
CA THR A 621 23.13 23.52 10.59
C THR A 621 21.81 24.13 10.11
N THR A 622 21.39 23.78 8.91
CA THR A 622 20.09 24.05 8.31
C THR A 622 19.27 22.76 8.24
N ARG A 623 17.98 22.84 7.88
CA ARG A 623 17.17 21.65 7.60
C ARG A 623 17.85 20.73 6.56
N GLN A 624 18.47 21.30 5.51
CA GLN A 624 19.19 20.51 4.51
C GLN A 624 20.42 19.80 5.11
N GLY A 625 21.16 20.45 6.03
CA GLY A 625 22.31 19.81 6.67
C GLY A 625 21.89 18.75 7.70
N LEU A 626 20.77 18.94 8.42
CA LEU A 626 20.18 17.90 9.27
C LEU A 626 19.76 16.69 8.41
N PHE A 627 19.17 16.94 7.26
CA PHE A 627 18.83 15.91 6.29
C PHE A 627 20.07 15.16 5.77
N ALA A 628 21.17 15.88 5.47
CA ALA A 628 22.43 15.27 5.07
C ALA A 628 22.98 14.31 6.16
N ILE A 629 22.85 14.67 7.44
CA ILE A 629 23.19 13.78 8.58
C ILE A 629 22.33 12.52 8.50
N ALA A 630 21.02 12.69 8.37
CA ALA A 630 20.06 11.59 8.39
C ALA A 630 20.19 10.64 7.17
N GLN A 631 20.64 11.13 6.02
CA GLN A 631 20.88 10.36 4.81
C GLN A 631 22.32 9.80 4.71
N ASN A 632 23.19 10.07 5.69
CA ASN A 632 24.61 9.75 5.64
C ASN A 632 25.33 10.36 4.40
N ASP A 633 24.88 11.54 3.97
CA ASP A 633 25.52 12.31 2.91
C ASP A 633 26.75 13.05 3.45
N ARG A 634 27.91 12.42 3.36
CA ARG A 634 29.18 12.92 3.90
C ARG A 634 29.58 14.28 3.29
N GLU A 635 29.35 14.49 2.02
CA GLU A 635 29.66 15.74 1.33
C GLU A 635 28.74 16.88 1.79
N GLY A 636 27.45 16.59 1.93
CA GLY A 636 26.47 17.53 2.47
C GLY A 636 26.77 17.91 3.92
N VAL A 637 27.12 16.94 4.75
CA VAL A 637 27.51 17.18 6.17
C VAL A 637 28.73 18.08 6.23
N GLU A 638 29.81 17.82 5.46
CA GLU A 638 31.02 18.64 5.44
C GLU A 638 30.73 20.10 5.04
N LYS A 639 29.79 20.32 4.13
CA LYS A 639 29.45 21.66 3.63
C LYS A 639 28.46 22.43 4.52
N LEU A 640 27.54 21.74 5.16
CA LEU A 640 26.34 22.34 5.77
C LEU A 640 26.33 22.29 7.31
N VAL A 641 27.20 21.49 7.93
CA VAL A 641 27.20 21.30 9.39
C VAL A 641 28.48 21.88 9.99
N THR A 642 28.31 22.85 10.89
CA THR A 642 29.41 23.36 11.73
C THR A 642 29.37 22.66 13.06
N GLN A 643 30.50 22.11 13.50
CA GLN A 643 30.64 21.37 14.74
C GLN A 643 31.46 22.17 15.76
N ASP A 644 31.00 22.22 16.99
CA ASP A 644 31.74 22.75 18.17
C ASP A 644 31.70 21.69 19.27
N GLY A 645 32.84 21.47 19.96
CA GLY A 645 33.01 20.37 20.91
C GLY A 645 33.68 19.15 20.31
N ASP A 646 33.27 17.94 20.71
CA ASP A 646 33.83 16.68 20.20
C ASP A 646 33.30 16.35 18.80
N THR A 647 34.10 16.62 17.77
CA THR A 647 33.76 16.39 16.35
C THR A 647 33.78 14.93 15.96
N THR A 648 34.30 14.02 16.79
CA THR A 648 34.32 12.57 16.49
C THR A 648 32.96 11.91 16.67
N LEU A 649 32.07 12.51 17.46
CA LEU A 649 30.77 11.95 17.81
C LEU A 649 29.83 11.88 16.60
N LEU A 650 29.82 12.92 15.77
CA LEU A 650 29.04 12.91 14.54
C LEU A 650 29.54 11.83 13.56
N GLU A 651 30.85 11.68 13.42
CA GLU A 651 31.44 10.64 12.57
C GLU A 651 31.08 9.23 13.02
N GLN A 652 31.04 8.99 14.34
CA GLN A 652 30.63 7.71 14.90
C GLN A 652 29.14 7.43 14.65
N LEU A 653 28.28 8.44 14.76
CA LEU A 653 26.86 8.34 14.44
C LEU A 653 26.65 8.04 12.96
N LEU A 654 27.31 8.77 12.06
CA LEU A 654 27.23 8.55 10.63
C LEU A 654 27.75 7.17 10.21
N ALA A 655 28.76 6.62 10.90
CA ALA A 655 29.25 5.26 10.64
C ALA A 655 28.24 4.16 11.01
N ALA A 656 27.27 4.47 11.85
CA ALA A 656 26.19 3.57 12.23
C ALA A 656 24.93 3.74 11.36
N ASN A 657 24.85 4.80 10.57
CA ASN A 657 23.68 5.09 9.75
C ASN A 657 23.63 4.18 8.51
N THR A 658 22.48 3.55 8.29
CA THR A 658 22.21 2.59 7.20
C THR A 658 21.34 3.18 6.07
N ALA A 659 20.96 4.45 6.14
CA ALA A 659 20.06 5.08 5.15
C ALA A 659 20.61 5.05 3.71
N ALA A 660 21.94 4.97 3.54
CA ALA A 660 22.59 4.83 2.23
C ALA A 660 22.67 3.38 1.72
N GLU A 661 22.29 2.39 2.53
CA GLU A 661 22.28 0.98 2.13
C GLU A 661 21.04 0.72 1.23
N LYS A 662 21.26 0.78 -0.10
CA LYS A 662 20.19 0.71 -1.11
C LYS A 662 19.65 -0.71 -1.40
N ASP A 663 20.26 -1.75 -0.82
CA ASP A 663 19.97 -3.15 -1.11
C ASP A 663 19.09 -3.84 -0.03
N MET A 664 18.13 -3.12 0.54
CA MET A 664 17.18 -3.73 1.47
C MET A 664 16.12 -4.55 0.72
N TYR A 665 16.57 -5.65 0.10
CA TYR A 665 15.74 -6.61 -0.57
C TYR A 665 15.41 -7.80 0.36
N PHE A 666 14.17 -8.30 0.28
CA PHE A 666 13.76 -9.54 0.96
C PHE A 666 12.77 -10.33 0.11
N ASN A 667 12.83 -11.65 0.24
CA ASN A 667 11.82 -12.55 -0.32
C ASN A 667 10.52 -12.45 0.48
N ILE A 668 9.39 -12.83 -0.12
CA ILE A 668 8.08 -12.80 0.55
C ILE A 668 7.56 -14.20 0.80
N ILE A 669 7.56 -15.07 -0.23
CA ILE A 669 6.95 -16.41 -0.16
C ILE A 669 7.94 -17.49 0.25
N GLU A 670 9.20 -17.17 0.33
CA GLU A 670 10.31 -18.06 0.69
C GLU A 670 11.29 -17.38 1.65
N PRO A 671 12.17 -18.12 2.38
CA PRO A 671 13.15 -17.58 3.32
C PRO A 671 14.11 -16.57 2.71
#